data_3c44baf08548087a330f42e5af911179
#
_entry.id   3c44baf08548087a330f42e5af911179
#
_cell.length_a   1.000
_cell.length_b   1.000
_cell.length_c   1.000
_cell.angle_alpha   90.00
_cell.angle_beta   90.00
_cell.angle_gamma   90.00
#
_symmetry.space_group_name_H-M   'P 1'
#
loop_
_entity.id
_entity.type
_entity.pdbx_description
1 polymer ?
#
loop_
_entity_poly.entity_id
_entity_poly.type
_entity_poly.pdbx_seq_one_letter_code
_entity_poly.pdbx_strand_id
1 'polypeptide(L)'
;MRRSGVASLKREIKKTIVGETSSSSSSSATTSFSSSLSSKSFLSSRSPSFFNRSTPIIITSNDGGKSVVVDDVIKFASSSSSSTTTREEQQQARKLRGVATLTNCSASSAQFSRRRRGIATSTTTSFFGRRNSLKNDVSTTSSRGGRKRAFSSSNTNNGVSQPFGKEYEIIDHEYDAVVVGAGGAGLRAAIGLSEHGYKTACVTKLFPTRSHTVAAQGGINAALGNMSEDDWRWHAYDTVKGADWLGDQDAIQYMCREAPEAVRELERYGLPFSRTEEGKIYQRAFGGQSLEYGKGGQAYRCACAADRTGHAMLHTLYGQALRHETQFFVEYFALDLIMDEQGACVGVLAMCLEDGTLHRFRSHKTILATGGYGRAYFSATSAHTCTGDGNAMAARAGLPLQDLEFVQFHPTGIYGAGCLITEGSRGEGGILRNSEGERFMERYAPSAKDLASRDVVSRSMTMEIREGRGVGKEKDHIYLHLNHLPPELLAERLPGISETAAIFAGVDVTKEPIPVIPTVHYNMGGIPTNYKGEVVAPAKDGSDPDRVVPGLLAAGEAACASVHGANRLGANSLLDIVVFGRACANTVKESGLKPGQKHKPLKNELNGEQSVKRLNDIRYNDKGAQNNKSTSELRKRMQRVMQDDAAVFRTQETLAEGCAKIDQVAKEMESLHVTDKSLVWNTDLVEALELHNLMPNARITMHGAEQRKESRGAHAREDFPDRLDDTWMKHTLGYIEEKDDSVKIDYRPVHHYTLDKEMDVIPPMKRVY
;
A
#
# COMPACT_ATOMS: atom_id res chain seq x y z
N MET A 1 -55.98 -8.88 27.36
CA MET A 1 -55.49 -9.86 28.35
C MET A 1 -54.35 -10.62 27.69
N ARG A 2 -53.19 -10.51 28.05
CA ARG A 2 -52.23 -10.56 29.11
C ARG A 2 -50.95 -9.83 28.72
N ARG A 3 -50.71 -8.69 29.30
CA ARG A 3 -49.37 -8.10 29.50
C ARG A 3 -49.03 -8.41 30.96
N SER A 4 -48.10 -9.29 31.23
CA SER A 4 -47.37 -9.44 32.51
C SER A 4 -46.43 -10.62 32.42
N GLY A 5 -45.15 -10.39 32.31
CA GLY A 5 -44.13 -11.46 32.34
C GLY A 5 -42.68 -11.02 32.07
N VAL A 6 -42.41 -9.76 31.70
CA VAL A 6 -41.05 -9.34 31.33
C VAL A 6 -40.43 -8.32 32.33
N ALA A 7 -41.16 -7.96 33.39
CA ALA A 7 -40.69 -6.98 34.39
C ALA A 7 -39.97 -7.59 35.61
N SER A 8 -39.88 -8.91 35.74
CA SER A 8 -39.28 -9.55 36.92
C SER A 8 -37.80 -9.89 36.76
N LEU A 9 -37.28 -10.05 35.53
CA LEU A 9 -35.88 -10.45 35.32
C LEU A 9 -34.88 -9.29 35.27
N LYS A 10 -35.36 -8.05 35.14
CA LYS A 10 -34.51 -6.83 35.15
C LYS A 10 -34.25 -6.24 36.53
N ARG A 11 -34.82 -6.81 37.61
CA ARG A 11 -34.63 -6.33 39.00
C ARG A 11 -33.63 -7.14 39.82
N GLU A 12 -33.23 -8.30 39.40
CA GLU A 12 -32.21 -9.10 40.13
C GLU A 12 -30.77 -8.83 39.75
N ILE A 13 -30.51 -8.32 38.52
CA ILE A 13 -29.14 -8.01 38.06
C ILE A 13 -28.64 -6.64 38.58
N LYS A 14 -29.52 -5.79 39.13
CA LYS A 14 -29.17 -4.47 39.69
C LYS A 14 -28.88 -4.45 41.19
N LYS A 15 -28.93 -5.60 41.88
CA LYS A 15 -28.74 -5.68 43.34
C LYS A 15 -27.41 -6.27 43.80
N THR A 16 -26.51 -6.66 42.86
CA THR A 16 -25.25 -7.32 43.23
C THR A 16 -24.01 -6.38 43.02
N ILE A 17 -24.20 -5.14 42.62
CA ILE A 17 -23.09 -4.21 42.36
C ILE A 17 -23.10 -2.91 43.22
N VAL A 18 -24.02 -2.77 44.20
CA VAL A 18 -23.97 -1.61 45.10
C VAL A 18 -24.23 -2.06 46.55
N GLY A 19 -23.18 -2.07 47.30
CA GLY A 19 -23.11 -2.21 48.77
C GLY A 19 -21.72 -2.76 49.13
N GLU A 20 -20.80 -2.04 49.64
CA GLU A 20 -20.76 -1.34 50.89
C GLU A 20 -19.57 -0.36 50.91
N THR A 21 -19.87 0.87 51.23
CA THR A 21 -18.89 1.81 51.81
C THR A 21 -19.44 2.28 53.14
N SER A 22 -18.75 1.99 54.23
CA SER A 22 -18.77 2.87 55.42
C SER A 22 -17.57 2.56 56.34
N SER A 23 -16.70 3.57 56.40
CA SER A 23 -15.98 4.14 57.54
C SER A 23 -15.57 3.28 58.72
N SER A 24 -14.31 3.31 59.07
CA SER A 24 -13.85 3.90 60.32
C SER A 24 -12.31 3.94 60.44
N SER A 25 -11.89 5.02 61.08
CA SER A 25 -10.59 5.55 61.40
C SER A 25 -9.71 4.68 62.30
N SER A 26 -8.43 4.94 62.14
CA SER A 26 -7.41 5.24 63.18
C SER A 26 -6.19 4.31 63.31
N SER A 27 -5.08 5.04 63.35
CA SER A 27 -3.83 4.89 64.09
C SER A 27 -2.73 3.91 63.67
N SER A 28 -1.69 4.59 63.18
CA SER A 28 -0.24 4.43 63.52
C SER A 28 0.30 3.13 64.10
N ALA A 29 1.32 2.56 63.42
CA ALA A 29 2.61 2.26 64.08
C ALA A 29 3.68 1.84 63.03
N THR A 30 4.72 2.60 63.01
CA THR A 30 6.06 2.32 62.49
C THR A 30 6.68 1.09 63.16
N THR A 31 7.31 0.21 62.40
CA THR A 31 8.56 -0.46 62.83
C THR A 31 9.34 -0.97 61.64
N SER A 32 10.51 -0.44 61.51
CA SER A 32 11.64 -0.89 60.75
C SER A 32 12.22 -2.20 61.29
N PHE A 33 12.65 -3.13 60.42
CA PHE A 33 13.83 -3.95 60.73
C PHE A 33 14.51 -4.42 59.44
N SER A 34 15.77 -4.15 59.40
CA SER A 34 16.80 -4.51 58.44
C SER A 34 17.40 -5.90 58.73
N SER A 35 18.16 -6.33 57.74
CA SER A 35 19.26 -7.34 57.76
C SER A 35 18.89 -8.65 57.09
N SER A 36 19.63 -9.16 56.21
CA SER A 36 20.99 -9.34 55.79
C SER A 36 21.24 -10.80 55.39
N LEU A 37 21.89 -10.96 54.22
CA LEU A 37 22.87 -12.01 53.88
C LEU A 37 22.44 -13.49 53.91
N SER A 38 22.53 -14.21 52.79
CA SER A 38 23.75 -14.92 52.41
C SER A 38 23.60 -15.77 51.14
N SER A 39 24.66 -15.72 50.38
CA SER A 39 25.08 -16.55 49.27
C SER A 39 25.03 -18.07 49.54
N LYS A 40 24.68 -18.85 48.52
CA LYS A 40 25.50 -20.02 48.13
C LYS A 40 25.13 -20.52 46.71
N SER A 41 26.15 -20.58 45.91
CA SER A 41 26.32 -21.26 44.63
C SER A 41 26.01 -22.75 44.68
N PHE A 42 25.43 -23.31 43.62
CA PHE A 42 25.83 -24.63 43.11
C PHE A 42 25.62 -24.72 41.60
N LEU A 43 26.68 -25.10 40.92
CA LEU A 43 26.84 -25.51 39.55
C LEU A 43 26.14 -26.85 39.28
N SER A 44 25.50 -27.03 38.11
CA SER A 44 25.80 -28.10 37.13
C SER A 44 24.78 -28.11 36.02
N SER A 45 25.19 -27.77 34.84
CA SER A 45 25.44 -28.60 33.63
C SER A 45 24.27 -29.51 33.19
N ARG A 46 23.73 -29.22 32.07
CA ARG A 46 23.63 -30.04 30.83
C ARG A 46 22.49 -29.62 29.91
N SER A 47 22.87 -29.15 28.75
CA SER A 47 22.00 -29.06 27.58
C SER A 47 21.63 -30.46 27.08
N PRO A 48 20.45 -30.66 26.48
CA PRO A 48 20.30 -31.67 25.44
C PRO A 48 20.05 -30.99 24.08
N SER A 49 20.96 -31.32 23.18
CA SER A 49 20.82 -31.18 21.75
C SER A 49 19.64 -31.98 21.24
N PHE A 50 18.69 -31.33 20.55
CA PHE A 50 17.69 -32.04 19.77
C PHE A 50 18.09 -32.06 18.29
N PHE A 51 18.32 -33.29 17.81
CA PHE A 51 18.50 -33.67 16.43
C PHE A 51 17.20 -33.43 15.64
N ASN A 52 17.29 -32.64 14.57
CA ASN A 52 16.33 -32.59 13.49
C ASN A 52 16.43 -33.88 12.65
N ARG A 53 15.43 -34.73 12.68
CA ARG A 53 15.18 -35.74 11.65
C ARG A 53 14.07 -35.23 10.75
N SER A 54 14.41 -34.76 9.57
CA SER A 54 13.48 -34.57 8.46
C SER A 54 13.17 -35.93 7.83
N THR A 55 11.89 -36.29 7.82
CA THR A 55 11.34 -37.45 7.12
C THR A 55 11.10 -37.08 5.65
N PRO A 56 11.56 -37.86 4.66
CA PRO A 56 11.30 -37.59 3.25
C PRO A 56 9.85 -37.97 2.88
N ILE A 57 9.21 -37.11 2.08
CA ILE A 57 7.88 -37.35 1.50
C ILE A 57 8.05 -38.22 0.25
N ILE A 58 7.47 -39.41 0.27
CA ILE A 58 7.45 -40.34 -0.88
C ILE A 58 6.12 -40.16 -1.61
N ILE A 59 6.17 -39.73 -2.86
CA ILE A 59 5.01 -39.70 -3.77
C ILE A 59 5.11 -40.96 -4.68
N THR A 60 4.17 -41.87 -4.54
CA THR A 60 4.03 -43.02 -5.40
C THR A 60 3.06 -42.72 -6.54
N SER A 61 3.51 -42.70 -7.77
CA SER A 61 2.64 -42.77 -8.95
C SER A 61 2.46 -44.25 -9.37
N ASN A 62 1.23 -44.66 -9.55
CA ASN A 62 0.88 -45.96 -10.11
C ASN A 62 1.18 -45.99 -11.63
N ASP A 63 2.41 -46.27 -11.99
CA ASP A 63 2.78 -46.96 -13.21
C ASP A 63 4.27 -47.28 -13.15
N GLY A 64 4.55 -48.60 -13.05
CA GLY A 64 5.80 -49.23 -13.40
C GLY A 64 7.11 -48.69 -12.83
N GLY A 65 7.35 -48.89 -11.53
CA GLY A 65 8.67 -49.13 -10.96
C GLY A 65 9.87 -48.28 -11.38
N LYS A 66 10.02 -47.07 -10.80
CA LYS A 66 11.32 -46.44 -10.44
C LYS A 66 11.05 -45.24 -9.55
N SER A 67 11.49 -45.29 -8.29
CA SER A 67 11.47 -44.17 -7.37
C SER A 67 12.63 -43.19 -7.66
N VAL A 68 12.32 -41.92 -7.81
CA VAL A 68 13.30 -40.83 -7.88
C VAL A 68 13.19 -40.00 -6.61
N VAL A 69 14.31 -39.87 -5.90
CA VAL A 69 14.42 -39.06 -4.67
C VAL A 69 14.62 -37.61 -5.07
N VAL A 70 13.80 -36.73 -4.54
CA VAL A 70 13.73 -35.28 -4.91
C VAL A 70 14.86 -34.41 -4.29
N ASP A 71 15.74 -35.00 -3.49
CA ASP A 71 16.83 -34.24 -2.82
C ASP A 71 17.98 -33.78 -3.75
N ASP A 72 18.05 -34.25 -4.98
CA ASP A 72 19.14 -33.90 -5.91
C ASP A 72 18.84 -32.62 -6.76
N VAL A 73 17.64 -32.09 -6.75
CA VAL A 73 17.27 -30.93 -7.58
C VAL A 73 17.56 -29.59 -6.89
N ILE A 74 17.67 -29.56 -5.57
CA ILE A 74 17.93 -28.31 -4.80
C ILE A 74 19.44 -28.01 -4.68
N LYS A 75 20.32 -28.99 -4.89
CA LYS A 75 21.78 -28.76 -4.83
C LYS A 75 22.39 -28.18 -6.10
N PHE A 76 21.64 -28.08 -7.20
CA PHE A 76 22.15 -27.52 -8.47
C PHE A 76 22.00 -25.98 -8.61
N ALA A 77 21.36 -25.31 -7.66
CA ALA A 77 21.13 -23.85 -7.72
C ALA A 77 22.12 -23.02 -6.88
N SER A 78 23.08 -23.62 -6.19
CA SER A 78 23.99 -22.90 -5.29
C SER A 78 25.49 -23.12 -5.50
N SER A 79 25.91 -23.66 -6.66
CA SER A 79 27.33 -23.75 -7.01
C SER A 79 27.54 -23.37 -8.48
N SER A 80 27.65 -22.11 -8.79
CA SER A 80 28.18 -21.60 -10.06
C SER A 80 29.63 -21.18 -9.87
N SER A 81 30.52 -22.10 -10.08
CA SER A 81 31.90 -21.79 -10.49
C SER A 81 32.39 -22.90 -11.45
N SER A 82 32.57 -22.47 -12.69
CA SER A 82 33.40 -23.10 -13.74
C SER A 82 33.35 -24.61 -13.94
N SER A 83 32.54 -25.08 -14.92
CA SER A 83 32.95 -26.15 -15.83
C SER A 83 32.08 -26.13 -17.10
N THR A 84 32.75 -26.26 -18.22
CA THR A 84 32.26 -26.31 -19.61
C THR A 84 31.21 -27.41 -19.82
N THR A 85 29.96 -26.99 -20.06
CA THR A 85 28.88 -27.90 -20.49
C THR A 85 28.95 -28.16 -21.99
N THR A 86 28.80 -29.43 -22.40
CA THR A 86 28.86 -29.88 -23.77
C THR A 86 27.61 -29.51 -24.58
N ARG A 87 27.78 -29.41 -25.89
CA ARG A 87 26.75 -28.94 -26.87
C ARG A 87 25.47 -29.79 -26.91
N GLU A 88 25.48 -30.99 -26.37
CA GLU A 88 24.34 -31.92 -26.33
C GLU A 88 23.36 -31.60 -25.17
N GLU A 89 23.85 -31.15 -24.02
CA GLU A 89 22.99 -30.78 -22.87
C GLU A 89 22.21 -29.50 -23.14
N GLN A 90 22.73 -28.56 -23.93
CA GLN A 90 22.02 -27.36 -24.36
C GLN A 90 20.89 -27.67 -25.37
N GLN A 91 21.00 -28.71 -26.16
CA GLN A 91 19.94 -29.16 -27.08
C GLN A 91 18.80 -29.85 -26.34
N GLN A 92 19.10 -30.62 -25.29
CA GLN A 92 18.06 -31.25 -24.45
C GLN A 92 17.27 -30.25 -23.62
N ALA A 93 17.92 -29.20 -23.08
CA ALA A 93 17.26 -28.12 -22.36
C ALA A 93 16.35 -27.27 -23.27
N ARG A 94 16.68 -27.09 -24.54
CA ARG A 94 15.82 -26.42 -25.55
C ARG A 94 14.63 -27.28 -25.99
N LYS A 95 14.74 -28.60 -26.03
CA LYS A 95 13.60 -29.50 -26.33
C LYS A 95 12.57 -29.53 -25.20
N LEU A 96 12.98 -29.43 -23.94
CA LEU A 96 12.08 -29.39 -22.77
C LEU A 96 11.34 -28.05 -22.63
N ARG A 97 11.89 -26.92 -23.12
CA ARG A 97 11.21 -25.65 -23.18
C ARG A 97 10.19 -25.52 -24.33
N GLY A 98 10.32 -26.32 -25.39
CA GLY A 98 9.42 -26.36 -26.54
C GLY A 98 8.11 -27.12 -26.28
N VAL A 99 8.06 -28.00 -25.29
CA VAL A 99 6.87 -28.82 -24.99
C VAL A 99 5.89 -28.11 -24.03
N ALA A 100 6.34 -27.10 -23.28
CA ALA A 100 5.49 -26.35 -22.35
C ALA A 100 4.69 -25.21 -23.02
N THR A 101 4.89 -24.93 -24.32
CA THR A 101 4.25 -23.82 -25.03
C THR A 101 3.20 -24.26 -26.06
N LEU A 102 2.88 -25.55 -26.16
CA LEU A 102 1.99 -26.09 -27.20
C LEU A 102 0.73 -26.81 -26.69
N THR A 103 0.31 -26.60 -25.46
CA THR A 103 -0.92 -27.21 -24.92
C THR A 103 -2.04 -26.22 -24.57
N ASN A 104 -2.13 -25.10 -25.30
CA ASN A 104 -3.33 -24.25 -25.19
C ASN A 104 -3.68 -23.61 -26.53
N CYS A 105 -4.13 -24.42 -27.49
CA CYS A 105 -4.93 -23.98 -28.64
C CYS A 105 -5.51 -25.21 -29.37
N SER A 106 -6.68 -25.68 -28.97
CA SER A 106 -7.64 -26.34 -29.88
C SER A 106 -8.94 -26.66 -29.13
N ALA A 107 -9.97 -25.92 -29.38
CA ALA A 107 -11.35 -26.37 -29.61
C ALA A 107 -12.25 -25.13 -29.69
N SER A 108 -12.66 -24.71 -30.87
CA SER A 108 -13.98 -24.94 -31.40
C SER A 108 -14.14 -24.17 -32.71
N SER A 109 -14.16 -24.92 -33.81
CA SER A 109 -14.66 -24.47 -35.13
C SER A 109 -16.09 -24.95 -35.29
N ALA A 110 -17.04 -24.04 -35.52
CA ALA A 110 -18.30 -24.35 -36.17
C ALA A 110 -18.79 -23.13 -36.96
N GLN A 111 -18.63 -23.27 -38.23
CA GLN A 111 -19.44 -22.81 -39.36
C GLN A 111 -20.38 -21.61 -39.20
N PHE A 112 -20.19 -20.56 -40.02
CA PHE A 112 -21.27 -20.08 -40.90
C PHE A 112 -20.71 -19.47 -42.20
N SER A 113 -21.32 -19.83 -43.29
CA SER A 113 -20.93 -19.63 -44.68
C SER A 113 -21.49 -18.31 -45.28
N ARG A 114 -20.69 -17.78 -46.24
CA ARG A 114 -21.07 -17.06 -47.48
C ARG A 114 -21.97 -15.81 -47.40
N ARG A 115 -21.40 -14.68 -47.85
CA ARG A 115 -21.87 -13.99 -49.08
C ARG A 115 -20.80 -13.04 -49.61
N ARG A 116 -20.48 -13.23 -50.90
CA ARG A 116 -19.66 -12.37 -51.78
C ARG A 116 -20.40 -11.11 -52.21
N ARG A 117 -19.65 -10.03 -52.39
CA ARG A 117 -19.62 -9.01 -53.47
C ARG A 117 -18.59 -7.98 -53.02
N GLY A 118 -17.50 -7.67 -53.71
CA GLY A 118 -17.12 -7.54 -55.09
C GLY A 118 -17.12 -6.07 -55.52
N ILE A 119 -15.95 -5.54 -55.85
CA ILE A 119 -15.58 -4.40 -56.73
C ILE A 119 -14.27 -3.81 -56.14
N ALA A 120 -13.07 -4.05 -56.63
CA ALA A 120 -12.42 -3.75 -57.88
C ALA A 120 -11.67 -2.41 -57.88
N THR A 121 -10.35 -2.58 -58.09
CA THR A 121 -9.35 -1.80 -58.86
C THR A 121 -8.85 -0.48 -58.23
N SER A 122 -7.64 -0.13 -58.21
CA SER A 122 -6.37 -0.26 -58.95
C SER A 122 -5.46 0.83 -58.32
N THR A 123 -4.20 0.84 -58.25
CA THR A 123 -3.13 0.73 -59.21
C THR A 123 -1.77 0.74 -58.52
N THR A 124 -0.91 -0.07 -59.01
CA THR A 124 0.54 -0.20 -58.90
C THR A 124 1.32 1.10 -59.12
N THR A 125 2.41 1.30 -58.38
CA THR A 125 3.69 1.66 -59.00
C THR A 125 4.88 1.27 -58.12
N SER A 126 5.72 0.44 -58.69
CA SER A 126 7.08 0.04 -58.25
C SER A 126 8.11 1.11 -58.58
N PHE A 127 9.13 1.24 -57.75
CA PHE A 127 10.46 1.62 -58.23
C PHE A 127 11.59 0.91 -57.52
N PHE A 128 12.40 0.24 -58.32
CA PHE A 128 13.60 -0.52 -58.05
C PHE A 128 14.85 0.37 -57.93
N GLY A 129 15.83 -0.04 -57.12
CA GLY A 129 17.22 -0.04 -57.50
C GLY A 129 18.14 0.98 -56.83
N ARG A 130 19.12 0.56 -56.07
CA ARG A 130 20.44 0.07 -56.50
C ARG A 130 21.32 -0.26 -55.29
N ARG A 131 21.89 -1.43 -55.34
CA ARG A 131 23.11 -1.82 -54.59
C ARG A 131 24.30 -1.11 -55.15
N ASN A 132 25.27 -0.77 -54.26
CA ASN A 132 26.70 -0.80 -54.61
C ASN A 132 27.53 -1.27 -53.40
N SER A 133 28.17 -2.37 -53.60
CA SER A 133 29.27 -2.93 -52.82
C SER A 133 30.58 -2.27 -53.21
N LEU A 134 31.47 -2.08 -52.26
CA LEU A 134 32.93 -2.09 -52.53
C LEU A 134 33.67 -2.68 -51.33
N LYS A 135 34.66 -3.52 -51.71
CA LYS A 135 35.46 -4.44 -50.90
C LYS A 135 36.67 -3.73 -50.27
N ASN A 136 37.08 -4.34 -49.17
CA ASN A 136 38.42 -4.63 -48.65
C ASN A 136 39.61 -3.78 -49.07
N ASP A 137 40.41 -3.33 -48.08
CA ASP A 137 41.79 -3.82 -48.00
C ASP A 137 42.38 -3.67 -46.57
N VAL A 138 43.15 -4.69 -46.21
CA VAL A 138 43.90 -4.90 -44.97
C VAL A 138 45.28 -4.27 -45.14
N SER A 139 45.77 -3.50 -44.18
CA SER A 139 47.20 -3.49 -43.89
C SER A 139 47.49 -3.08 -42.44
N THR A 140 48.17 -3.96 -41.77
CA THR A 140 48.81 -3.88 -40.46
C THR A 140 49.98 -2.88 -40.50
N THR A 141 50.09 -1.97 -39.52
CA THR A 141 51.36 -1.61 -38.89
C THR A 141 51.17 -1.01 -37.51
N SER A 142 51.94 -1.50 -36.56
CA SER A 142 52.10 -1.05 -35.20
C SER A 142 52.76 0.33 -35.07
N SER A 143 52.31 1.19 -34.15
CA SER A 143 53.25 1.92 -33.29
C SER A 143 52.50 2.68 -32.18
N ARG A 144 53.14 2.73 -31.04
CA ARG A 144 52.79 3.35 -29.76
C ARG A 144 52.57 4.89 -29.91
N GLY A 145 51.63 5.42 -29.12
CA GLY A 145 51.60 6.84 -28.85
C GLY A 145 50.28 7.30 -28.30
N GLY A 146 50.13 7.35 -26.99
CA GLY A 146 48.93 7.88 -26.33
C GLY A 146 48.73 9.39 -26.63
N ARG A 147 47.55 9.73 -27.09
CA ARG A 147 47.03 11.10 -27.02
C ARG A 147 45.56 11.01 -26.59
N LYS A 148 45.32 11.44 -25.37
CA LYS A 148 43.99 11.81 -24.90
C LYS A 148 43.42 12.86 -25.84
N ARG A 149 42.34 12.52 -26.56
CA ARG A 149 41.52 13.53 -27.24
C ARG A 149 40.52 14.06 -26.24
N ALA A 150 40.73 15.30 -25.83
CA ALA A 150 39.69 16.09 -25.19
C ALA A 150 38.61 16.38 -26.23
N PHE A 151 37.37 15.98 -25.94
CA PHE A 151 36.21 16.52 -26.63
C PHE A 151 36.01 17.94 -26.14
N SER A 152 36.17 18.94 -27.00
CA SER A 152 35.78 20.30 -26.75
C SER A 152 34.26 20.37 -26.82
N SER A 153 33.60 20.52 -25.68
CA SER A 153 32.21 20.93 -25.62
C SER A 153 32.14 22.42 -26.01
N SER A 154 31.37 22.73 -27.03
CA SER A 154 30.96 24.08 -27.34
C SER A 154 30.22 24.69 -26.18
N ASN A 155 30.79 25.75 -25.62
CA ASN A 155 30.19 26.63 -24.62
C ASN A 155 28.81 27.10 -25.02
N THR A 156 27.80 26.72 -24.26
CA THR A 156 26.68 27.58 -23.92
C THR A 156 26.77 27.85 -22.42
N ASN A 157 27.23 29.07 -22.10
CA ASN A 157 27.31 29.60 -20.75
C ASN A 157 25.93 29.60 -20.09
N ASN A 158 25.67 28.65 -19.20
CA ASN A 158 24.86 28.89 -18.02
C ASN A 158 25.70 28.38 -16.87
N GLY A 159 26.33 29.30 -16.16
CA GLY A 159 27.19 28.99 -15.01
C GLY A 159 26.39 28.46 -13.85
N VAL A 160 26.43 27.15 -13.69
CA VAL A 160 26.16 26.48 -12.41
C VAL A 160 27.48 25.85 -12.02
N SER A 161 28.19 26.46 -11.07
CA SER A 161 29.33 25.82 -10.43
C SER A 161 28.83 24.54 -9.75
N GLN A 162 29.38 23.38 -10.11
CA GLN A 162 29.11 22.14 -9.42
C GLN A 162 29.87 22.15 -8.08
N PRO A 163 29.20 22.22 -6.94
CA PRO A 163 29.89 22.21 -5.64
C PRO A 163 30.15 20.80 -5.09
N PHE A 164 29.70 19.75 -5.81
CA PHE A 164 29.82 18.36 -5.34
C PHE A 164 31.07 17.69 -5.88
N GLY A 165 31.77 17.00 -4.99
CA GLY A 165 32.96 16.24 -5.37
C GLY A 165 32.69 15.29 -6.53
N LYS A 166 33.71 14.88 -7.23
CA LYS A 166 33.74 14.10 -8.49
C LYS A 166 32.97 12.75 -8.47
N GLU A 167 32.18 12.46 -7.45
CA GLU A 167 31.62 11.12 -7.20
C GLU A 167 30.23 10.89 -7.82
N TYR A 168 29.43 11.97 -8.03
CA TYR A 168 28.10 11.85 -8.61
C TYR A 168 27.97 12.69 -9.89
N GLU A 169 27.50 12.04 -10.95
CA GLU A 169 27.02 12.72 -12.13
C GLU A 169 25.56 13.14 -11.90
N ILE A 170 25.24 14.44 -12.06
CA ILE A 170 23.89 14.96 -11.94
C ILE A 170 23.38 15.34 -13.32
N ILE A 171 22.26 14.75 -13.71
CA ILE A 171 21.60 14.96 -15.00
C ILE A 171 20.31 15.76 -14.75
N ASP A 172 20.22 16.93 -15.39
CA ASP A 172 19.08 17.83 -15.28
C ASP A 172 17.99 17.53 -16.32
N HIS A 173 16.74 17.51 -15.85
CA HIS A 173 15.54 17.37 -16.67
C HIS A 173 14.57 18.50 -16.39
N GLU A 174 13.83 18.95 -17.41
CA GLU A 174 12.78 19.95 -17.29
C GLU A 174 11.46 19.42 -17.84
N TYR A 175 10.42 19.46 -16.98
CA TYR A 175 9.06 19.01 -17.27
C TYR A 175 8.04 20.03 -16.75
N ASP A 176 6.87 20.07 -17.37
CA ASP A 176 5.75 20.86 -16.83
C ASP A 176 5.25 20.22 -15.52
N ALA A 177 5.16 18.89 -15.51
CA ALA A 177 4.76 18.11 -14.34
C ALA A 177 5.59 16.83 -14.17
N VAL A 178 5.86 16.47 -12.91
CA VAL A 178 6.54 15.23 -12.53
C VAL A 178 5.62 14.43 -11.60
N VAL A 179 5.40 13.17 -11.95
CA VAL A 179 4.66 12.21 -11.13
C VAL A 179 5.64 11.22 -10.52
N VAL A 180 5.64 11.08 -9.21
CA VAL A 180 6.50 10.14 -8.47
C VAL A 180 5.66 8.94 -8.05
N GLY A 181 5.92 7.80 -8.68
CA GLY A 181 5.18 6.55 -8.51
C GLY A 181 4.25 6.25 -9.69
N ALA A 182 4.38 5.04 -10.28
CA ALA A 182 3.59 4.55 -11.40
C ALA A 182 2.56 3.50 -10.97
N GLY A 183 1.96 3.66 -9.78
CA GLY A 183 0.78 2.94 -9.35
C GLY A 183 -0.49 3.48 -10.02
N GLY A 184 -1.67 2.96 -9.64
CA GLY A 184 -2.93 3.39 -10.24
C GLY A 184 -3.16 4.91 -10.17
N ALA A 185 -2.87 5.55 -9.04
CA ALA A 185 -3.03 6.99 -8.86
C ALA A 185 -2.07 7.78 -9.75
N GLY A 186 -0.78 7.42 -9.75
CA GLY A 186 0.22 8.10 -10.56
C GLY A 186 -0.01 7.94 -12.05
N LEU A 187 -0.38 6.74 -12.52
CA LEU A 187 -0.73 6.52 -13.93
C LEU A 187 -1.96 7.35 -14.33
N ARG A 188 -3.01 7.40 -13.48
CA ARG A 188 -4.20 8.20 -13.80
C ARG A 188 -3.89 9.70 -13.84
N ALA A 189 -3.04 10.19 -12.93
CA ALA A 189 -2.57 11.57 -12.97
C ALA A 189 -1.74 11.84 -14.24
N ALA A 190 -0.78 10.97 -14.56
CA ALA A 190 0.07 11.10 -15.74
C ALA A 190 -0.72 11.11 -17.06
N ILE A 191 -1.74 10.24 -17.18
CA ILE A 191 -2.66 10.23 -18.33
C ILE A 191 -3.32 11.62 -18.48
N GLY A 192 -3.97 12.11 -17.42
CA GLY A 192 -4.70 13.38 -17.50
C GLY A 192 -3.78 14.58 -17.79
N LEU A 193 -2.57 14.61 -17.24
CA LEU A 193 -1.57 15.64 -17.55
C LEU A 193 -1.16 15.60 -19.02
N SER A 194 -0.84 14.40 -19.54
CA SER A 194 -0.43 14.23 -20.93
C SER A 194 -1.59 14.50 -21.89
N GLU A 195 -2.84 14.12 -21.57
CA GLU A 195 -4.05 14.49 -22.32
C GLU A 195 -4.26 16.00 -22.43
N HIS A 196 -3.85 16.75 -21.38
CA HIS A 196 -3.89 18.21 -21.38
C HIS A 196 -2.70 18.86 -22.07
N GLY A 197 -1.78 18.05 -22.65
CA GLY A 197 -0.64 18.52 -23.42
C GLY A 197 0.56 18.94 -22.57
N TYR A 198 0.60 18.64 -21.27
CA TYR A 198 1.76 18.91 -20.42
C TYR A 198 2.88 17.91 -20.69
N LYS A 199 4.12 18.39 -20.78
CA LYS A 199 5.31 17.55 -20.80
C LYS A 199 5.44 16.87 -19.44
N THR A 200 5.11 15.57 -19.37
CA THR A 200 4.97 14.81 -18.13
C THR A 200 6.04 13.74 -18.01
N ALA A 201 6.77 13.73 -16.87
CA ALA A 201 7.62 12.62 -16.47
C ALA A 201 6.94 11.79 -15.38
N CYS A 202 7.04 10.47 -15.48
CA CYS A 202 6.62 9.53 -14.44
C CYS A 202 7.86 8.78 -13.93
N VAL A 203 8.30 9.10 -12.71
CA VAL A 203 9.48 8.54 -12.05
C VAL A 203 9.05 7.41 -11.15
N THR A 204 9.59 6.21 -11.30
CA THR A 204 9.15 5.02 -10.55
C THR A 204 10.31 4.08 -10.22
N LYS A 205 10.36 3.60 -8.97
CA LYS A 205 11.39 2.64 -8.55
C LYS A 205 11.19 1.22 -9.10
N LEU A 206 10.00 0.94 -9.65
CA LEU A 206 9.64 -0.35 -10.21
C LEU A 206 9.06 -0.18 -11.61
N PHE A 207 9.08 -1.24 -12.40
CA PHE A 207 8.27 -1.27 -13.61
C PHE A 207 6.78 -1.07 -13.28
N PRO A 208 6.03 -0.20 -13.99
CA PRO A 208 4.68 0.22 -13.59
C PRO A 208 3.72 -0.91 -13.22
N THR A 209 3.72 -2.02 -14.01
CA THR A 209 2.83 -3.18 -13.77
C THR A 209 3.21 -4.03 -12.54
N ARG A 210 4.28 -3.67 -11.80
CA ARG A 210 4.69 -4.28 -10.54
C ARG A 210 4.25 -3.50 -9.30
N SER A 211 3.56 -2.38 -9.49
CA SER A 211 2.97 -1.61 -8.39
C SER A 211 2.00 -2.45 -7.56
N HIS A 212 1.89 -2.14 -6.26
CA HIS A 212 0.96 -2.84 -5.34
C HIS A 212 -0.51 -2.83 -5.82
N THR A 213 -0.92 -1.86 -6.62
CA THR A 213 -2.26 -1.83 -7.25
C THR A 213 -2.60 -3.14 -7.98
N VAL A 214 -1.60 -3.86 -8.53
CA VAL A 214 -1.79 -5.16 -9.20
C VAL A 214 -2.42 -6.22 -8.28
N ALA A 215 -2.18 -6.13 -6.98
CA ALA A 215 -2.65 -7.08 -5.98
C ALA A 215 -4.07 -6.80 -5.46
N ALA A 216 -4.71 -5.70 -5.89
CA ALA A 216 -6.07 -5.38 -5.48
C ALA A 216 -7.08 -6.29 -6.19
N GLN A 217 -7.87 -7.02 -5.39
CA GLN A 217 -8.75 -8.10 -5.85
C GLN A 217 -10.21 -7.67 -5.93
N GLY A 218 -10.65 -6.81 -4.99
CA GLY A 218 -12.06 -6.58 -4.69
C GLY A 218 -12.89 -5.93 -5.79
N GLY A 219 -12.53 -4.74 -6.19
CA GLY A 219 -13.28 -3.91 -7.15
C GLY A 219 -13.26 -2.43 -6.78
N ILE A 220 -14.10 -1.66 -7.47
CA ILE A 220 -14.23 -0.21 -7.36
C ILE A 220 -15.68 0.13 -7.03
N ASN A 221 -15.91 0.88 -5.94
CA ASN A 221 -17.26 1.33 -5.59
C ASN A 221 -17.75 2.45 -6.51
N ALA A 222 -18.96 2.31 -6.99
CA ALA A 222 -19.69 3.35 -7.71
C ALA A 222 -21.19 3.06 -7.69
N ALA A 223 -22.01 4.05 -7.43
CA ALA A 223 -23.47 3.92 -7.48
C ALA A 223 -23.94 3.93 -8.95
N LEU A 224 -23.79 2.78 -9.66
CA LEU A 224 -24.19 2.65 -11.06
C LEU A 224 -25.66 2.28 -11.24
N GLY A 225 -26.31 1.74 -10.21
CA GLY A 225 -27.69 1.28 -10.30
C GLY A 225 -27.90 0.04 -11.19
N ASN A 226 -26.86 -0.78 -11.39
CA ASN A 226 -26.93 -1.93 -12.31
C ASN A 226 -27.58 -3.18 -11.69
N MET A 227 -27.38 -3.40 -10.40
CA MET A 227 -27.88 -4.57 -9.67
C MET A 227 -29.15 -4.25 -8.87
N SER A 228 -29.26 -3.05 -8.37
CA SER A 228 -30.43 -2.47 -7.69
C SER A 228 -30.38 -0.96 -7.86
N GLU A 229 -31.49 -0.25 -7.62
CA GLU A 229 -31.44 1.21 -7.53
C GLU A 229 -30.36 1.64 -6.51
N ASP A 230 -29.56 2.65 -6.86
CA ASP A 230 -28.47 3.16 -6.00
C ASP A 230 -28.23 4.65 -6.29
N ASP A 231 -27.79 5.39 -5.27
CA ASP A 231 -27.48 6.81 -5.32
C ASP A 231 -26.10 7.09 -4.71
N TRP A 232 -25.31 7.96 -5.35
CA TRP A 232 -23.99 8.34 -4.85
C TRP A 232 -24.03 9.00 -3.47
N ARG A 233 -25.18 9.59 -3.05
CA ARG A 233 -25.37 10.16 -1.72
C ARG A 233 -25.45 9.06 -0.64
N TRP A 234 -26.04 7.90 -0.99
CA TRP A 234 -26.02 6.73 -0.10
C TRP A 234 -24.62 6.16 0.02
N HIS A 235 -23.85 6.18 -1.08
CA HIS A 235 -22.43 5.81 -1.04
C HIS A 235 -21.63 6.80 -0.15
N ALA A 236 -21.88 8.10 -0.25
CA ALA A 236 -21.26 9.11 0.61
C ALA A 236 -21.61 8.88 2.08
N TYR A 237 -22.88 8.61 2.40
CA TYR A 237 -23.32 8.25 3.75
C TYR A 237 -22.55 7.05 4.32
N ASP A 238 -22.45 5.96 3.56
CA ASP A 238 -21.70 4.77 3.99
C ASP A 238 -20.20 5.07 4.16
N THR A 239 -19.65 5.96 3.35
CA THR A 239 -18.25 6.38 3.44
C THR A 239 -18.01 7.20 4.71
N VAL A 240 -18.85 8.18 5.02
CA VAL A 240 -18.79 8.98 6.27
C VAL A 240 -18.95 8.08 7.50
N LYS A 241 -19.95 7.17 7.49
CA LYS A 241 -20.18 6.19 8.55
C LYS A 241 -19.00 5.23 8.69
N GLY A 242 -18.45 4.74 7.57
CA GLY A 242 -17.28 3.87 7.52
C GLY A 242 -16.04 4.54 8.09
N ALA A 243 -15.83 5.82 7.75
CA ALA A 243 -14.76 6.69 8.25
C ALA A 243 -14.87 7.07 9.73
N ASP A 244 -15.95 6.64 10.39
CA ASP A 244 -16.30 6.98 11.76
C ASP A 244 -16.34 8.50 12.03
N TRP A 245 -16.87 9.24 11.05
CA TRP A 245 -17.02 10.70 10.99
C TRP A 245 -15.71 11.52 11.05
N LEU A 246 -14.56 10.88 10.93
CA LEU A 246 -13.27 11.59 10.85
C LEU A 246 -12.88 11.95 9.40
N GLY A 247 -13.70 11.60 8.42
CA GLY A 247 -13.45 11.98 7.03
C GLY A 247 -14.01 13.36 6.70
N ASP A 248 -13.30 14.13 5.87
CA ASP A 248 -13.72 15.43 5.36
C ASP A 248 -14.90 15.25 4.39
N GLN A 249 -16.07 15.81 4.73
CA GLN A 249 -17.31 15.52 3.99
C GLN A 249 -17.36 16.17 2.61
N ASP A 250 -16.66 17.27 2.39
CA ASP A 250 -16.47 17.88 1.07
C ASP A 250 -15.68 16.96 0.12
N ALA A 251 -14.59 16.37 0.62
CA ALA A 251 -13.78 15.42 -0.16
C ALA A 251 -14.53 14.09 -0.40
N ILE A 252 -15.30 13.60 0.58
CA ILE A 252 -16.15 12.42 0.44
C ILE A 252 -17.25 12.67 -0.60
N GLN A 253 -17.91 13.83 -0.56
CA GLN A 253 -18.91 14.22 -1.57
C GLN A 253 -18.28 14.19 -2.96
N TYR A 254 -17.11 14.84 -3.13
CA TYR A 254 -16.41 14.86 -4.41
C TYR A 254 -16.13 13.44 -4.92
N MET A 255 -15.52 12.59 -4.08
CA MET A 255 -15.16 11.22 -4.47
C MET A 255 -16.38 10.38 -4.87
N CYS A 256 -17.44 10.41 -4.07
CA CYS A 256 -18.62 9.55 -4.31
C CYS A 256 -19.45 10.03 -5.49
N ARG A 257 -19.55 11.35 -5.72
CA ARG A 257 -20.22 11.95 -6.88
C ARG A 257 -19.50 11.61 -8.19
N GLU A 258 -18.17 11.66 -8.19
CA GLU A 258 -17.33 11.35 -9.35
C GLU A 258 -17.18 9.84 -9.64
N ALA A 259 -17.57 8.98 -8.71
CA ALA A 259 -17.35 7.53 -8.79
C ALA A 259 -18.00 6.86 -10.02
N PRO A 260 -19.30 7.14 -10.35
CA PRO A 260 -19.92 6.53 -11.51
C PRO A 260 -19.19 6.85 -12.82
N GLU A 261 -18.77 8.11 -13.00
CA GLU A 261 -18.06 8.53 -14.20
C GLU A 261 -16.64 7.97 -14.25
N ALA A 262 -15.97 7.87 -13.12
CA ALA A 262 -14.64 7.25 -13.02
C ALA A 262 -14.66 5.77 -13.47
N VAL A 263 -15.69 5.01 -13.08
CA VAL A 263 -15.85 3.61 -13.54
C VAL A 263 -16.15 3.52 -15.03
N ARG A 264 -17.03 4.39 -15.56
CA ARG A 264 -17.33 4.45 -17.00
C ARG A 264 -16.10 4.89 -17.82
N GLU A 265 -15.27 5.78 -17.29
CA GLU A 265 -14.00 6.17 -17.91
C GLU A 265 -13.05 4.99 -18.03
N LEU A 266 -12.87 4.20 -16.97
CA LEU A 266 -12.07 2.98 -17.01
C LEU A 266 -12.61 1.96 -18.01
N GLU A 267 -13.92 1.82 -18.14
CA GLU A 267 -14.56 0.99 -19.17
C GLU A 267 -14.22 1.49 -20.58
N ARG A 268 -14.31 2.80 -20.84
CA ARG A 268 -13.91 3.42 -22.11
C ARG A 268 -12.42 3.23 -22.41
N TYR A 269 -11.57 3.20 -21.39
CA TYR A 269 -10.15 2.88 -21.52
C TYR A 269 -9.89 1.40 -21.85
N GLY A 270 -10.91 0.54 -21.71
CA GLY A 270 -10.85 -0.87 -22.05
C GLY A 270 -10.69 -1.81 -20.87
N LEU A 271 -10.99 -1.36 -19.63
CA LEU A 271 -10.99 -2.25 -18.48
C LEU A 271 -12.10 -3.30 -18.63
N PRO A 272 -11.78 -4.61 -18.62
CA PRO A 272 -12.74 -5.69 -18.89
C PRO A 272 -13.54 -6.03 -17.62
N PHE A 273 -14.45 -5.15 -17.21
CA PHE A 273 -15.35 -5.44 -16.10
C PHE A 273 -16.19 -6.69 -16.36
N SER A 274 -16.45 -7.48 -15.32
CA SER A 274 -17.43 -8.57 -15.33
C SER A 274 -18.83 -8.03 -15.70
N ARG A 275 -19.65 -8.84 -16.38
CA ARG A 275 -20.94 -8.42 -16.89
C ARG A 275 -22.09 -9.22 -16.30
N THR A 276 -23.26 -8.60 -16.19
CA THR A 276 -24.53 -9.28 -15.99
C THR A 276 -25.00 -9.93 -17.31
N GLU A 277 -26.04 -10.76 -17.26
CA GLU A 277 -26.63 -11.36 -18.45
C GLU A 277 -27.13 -10.30 -19.45
N GLU A 278 -27.58 -9.14 -18.96
CA GLU A 278 -28.03 -8.01 -19.81
C GLU A 278 -26.85 -7.16 -20.33
N GLY A 279 -25.60 -7.55 -20.05
CA GLY A 279 -24.39 -6.85 -20.51
C GLY A 279 -24.00 -5.61 -19.69
N LYS A 280 -24.68 -5.31 -18.58
CA LYS A 280 -24.32 -4.24 -17.66
C LYS A 280 -23.05 -4.61 -16.87
N ILE A 281 -22.31 -3.63 -16.32
CA ILE A 281 -21.21 -3.90 -15.41
C ILE A 281 -21.75 -4.61 -14.17
N TYR A 282 -21.20 -5.79 -13.87
CA TYR A 282 -21.54 -6.53 -12.65
C TYR A 282 -20.97 -5.85 -11.42
N GLN A 283 -21.76 -5.77 -10.36
CA GLN A 283 -21.39 -5.20 -9.08
C GLN A 283 -21.70 -6.17 -7.95
N ARG A 284 -20.74 -6.39 -7.06
CA ARG A 284 -20.90 -7.28 -5.90
C ARG A 284 -21.14 -6.51 -4.60
N ALA A 285 -21.67 -7.20 -3.60
CA ALA A 285 -21.79 -6.70 -2.24
C ALA A 285 -20.42 -6.54 -1.56
N PHE A 286 -20.28 -5.48 -0.75
CA PHE A 286 -19.15 -5.29 0.15
C PHE A 286 -19.62 -4.83 1.51
N GLY A 287 -18.78 -5.05 2.53
CA GLY A 287 -19.12 -4.75 3.92
C GLY A 287 -19.36 -3.28 4.21
N GLY A 288 -20.35 -3.00 5.03
CA GLY A 288 -20.71 -1.66 5.46
C GLY A 288 -21.43 -0.82 4.39
N GLN A 289 -21.83 -1.40 3.27
CA GLN A 289 -22.56 -0.72 2.19
C GLN A 289 -24.06 -0.95 2.31
N SER A 290 -24.83 0.14 2.25
CA SER A 290 -26.26 0.12 2.45
C SER A 290 -27.01 1.03 1.46
N LEU A 291 -28.27 0.74 1.25
CA LEU A 291 -29.21 1.56 0.50
C LEU A 291 -29.91 2.54 1.45
N GLU A 292 -30.48 3.62 0.90
CA GLU A 292 -31.38 4.55 1.61
C GLU A 292 -30.80 5.05 2.95
N TYR A 293 -29.54 5.50 2.95
CA TYR A 293 -28.89 5.98 4.18
C TYR A 293 -28.91 4.98 5.34
N GLY A 294 -28.66 3.70 5.05
CA GLY A 294 -28.63 2.63 6.04
C GLY A 294 -29.97 1.97 6.35
N LYS A 295 -31.04 2.30 5.66
CA LYS A 295 -32.41 1.79 5.89
C LYS A 295 -32.81 0.72 4.89
N GLY A 296 -32.29 0.73 3.67
CA GLY A 296 -32.71 -0.09 2.52
C GLY A 296 -32.02 -1.44 2.36
N GLY A 297 -31.20 -1.89 3.30
CA GLY A 297 -30.47 -3.16 3.21
C GLY A 297 -29.13 -3.07 2.51
N GLN A 298 -28.59 -4.21 2.02
CA GLN A 298 -27.25 -4.30 1.41
C GLN A 298 -27.20 -3.67 0.02
N ALA A 299 -26.27 -2.77 -0.22
CA ALA A 299 -26.01 -2.22 -1.56
C ALA A 299 -25.00 -3.07 -2.35
N TYR A 300 -25.19 -3.10 -3.67
CA TYR A 300 -24.32 -3.80 -4.62
C TYR A 300 -23.65 -2.77 -5.54
N ARG A 301 -22.58 -2.12 -5.07
CA ARG A 301 -21.92 -1.03 -5.82
C ARG A 301 -20.46 -1.28 -6.19
N CYS A 302 -19.90 -2.44 -5.83
CA CYS A 302 -18.50 -2.75 -6.12
C CYS A 302 -18.35 -3.37 -7.52
N ALA A 303 -18.03 -2.52 -8.53
CA ALA A 303 -17.73 -2.94 -9.90
C ALA A 303 -16.40 -3.69 -9.95
N CYS A 304 -16.34 -4.84 -10.62
CA CYS A 304 -15.18 -5.71 -10.59
C CYS A 304 -14.88 -6.40 -11.92
N ALA A 305 -13.62 -6.83 -12.08
CA ALA A 305 -13.15 -7.77 -13.09
C ALA A 305 -12.77 -9.08 -12.38
N ALA A 306 -13.74 -9.94 -12.14
CA ALA A 306 -13.65 -11.10 -11.23
C ALA A 306 -12.96 -10.70 -9.92
N ASP A 307 -11.93 -11.41 -9.48
CA ASP A 307 -11.10 -11.08 -8.31
C ASP A 307 -9.72 -10.51 -8.68
N ARG A 308 -9.61 -9.87 -9.87
CA ARG A 308 -8.37 -9.30 -10.45
C ARG A 308 -8.53 -7.85 -10.90
N THR A 309 -9.40 -7.10 -10.27
CA THR A 309 -9.74 -5.73 -10.69
C THR A 309 -8.53 -4.80 -10.72
N GLY A 310 -7.67 -4.85 -9.71
CA GLY A 310 -6.46 -4.02 -9.66
C GLY A 310 -5.45 -4.36 -10.74
N HIS A 311 -5.27 -5.65 -11.06
CA HIS A 311 -4.44 -6.09 -12.17
C HIS A 311 -4.97 -5.54 -13.51
N ALA A 312 -6.26 -5.72 -13.79
CA ALA A 312 -6.89 -5.22 -15.00
C ALA A 312 -6.77 -3.70 -15.11
N MET A 313 -7.05 -2.98 -14.02
CA MET A 313 -6.97 -1.52 -13.97
C MET A 313 -5.55 -1.00 -14.23
N LEU A 314 -4.55 -1.58 -13.55
CA LEU A 314 -3.16 -1.12 -13.67
C LEU A 314 -2.64 -1.29 -15.11
N HIS A 315 -2.92 -2.44 -15.75
CA HIS A 315 -2.54 -2.68 -17.14
C HIS A 315 -3.27 -1.76 -18.11
N THR A 316 -4.56 -1.50 -17.89
CA THR A 316 -5.35 -0.58 -18.70
C THR A 316 -4.79 0.84 -18.60
N LEU A 317 -4.53 1.34 -17.39
CA LEU A 317 -3.98 2.68 -17.18
C LEU A 317 -2.57 2.81 -17.75
N TYR A 318 -1.71 1.81 -17.59
CA TYR A 318 -0.37 1.85 -18.18
C TYR A 318 -0.42 1.92 -19.71
N GLY A 319 -1.31 1.12 -20.35
CA GLY A 319 -1.53 1.18 -21.79
C GLY A 319 -2.02 2.55 -22.27
N GLN A 320 -2.90 3.23 -21.50
CA GLN A 320 -3.36 4.57 -21.82
C GLN A 320 -2.23 5.62 -21.62
N ALA A 321 -1.44 5.52 -20.55
CA ALA A 321 -0.33 6.43 -20.32
C ALA A 321 0.70 6.38 -21.46
N LEU A 322 0.99 5.17 -21.99
CA LEU A 322 1.83 5.01 -23.17
C LEU A 322 1.22 5.63 -24.44
N ARG A 323 -0.10 5.52 -24.61
CA ARG A 323 -0.82 6.14 -25.76
C ARG A 323 -0.73 7.67 -25.74
N HIS A 324 -0.70 8.27 -24.56
CA HIS A 324 -0.57 9.72 -24.38
C HIS A 324 0.89 10.20 -24.23
N GLU A 325 1.87 9.36 -24.61
CA GLU A 325 3.29 9.69 -24.68
C GLU A 325 3.91 10.15 -23.33
N THR A 326 3.35 9.68 -22.19
CA THR A 326 3.98 9.91 -20.90
C THR A 326 5.41 9.36 -20.89
N GLN A 327 6.38 10.17 -20.46
CA GLN A 327 7.78 9.74 -20.35
C GLN A 327 8.03 9.01 -19.04
N PHE A 328 8.40 7.72 -19.12
CA PHE A 328 8.67 6.89 -17.94
C PHE A 328 10.17 6.84 -17.64
N PHE A 329 10.51 7.06 -16.38
CA PHE A 329 11.81 6.80 -15.78
C PHE A 329 11.66 5.63 -14.82
N VAL A 330 11.90 4.44 -15.34
CA VAL A 330 11.71 3.16 -14.64
C VAL A 330 12.98 2.80 -13.90
N GLU A 331 12.84 2.28 -12.66
CA GLU A 331 13.95 1.92 -11.78
C GLU A 331 14.78 3.14 -11.34
N TYR A 332 14.04 4.24 -11.09
CA TYR A 332 14.56 5.46 -10.49
C TYR A 332 14.00 5.59 -9.07
N PHE A 333 14.89 5.59 -8.09
CA PHE A 333 14.54 5.80 -6.69
C PHE A 333 14.47 7.29 -6.37
N ALA A 334 13.26 7.81 -6.12
CA ALA A 334 13.09 9.20 -5.70
C ALA A 334 13.66 9.39 -4.29
N LEU A 335 14.60 10.31 -4.13
CA LEU A 335 15.32 10.58 -2.89
C LEU A 335 14.60 11.64 -2.06
N ASP A 336 14.40 12.84 -2.59
CA ASP A 336 13.80 13.95 -1.86
C ASP A 336 13.11 14.95 -2.80
N LEU A 337 12.20 15.76 -2.23
CA LEU A 337 11.63 16.94 -2.89
C LEU A 337 12.66 18.06 -2.98
N ILE A 338 12.56 18.89 -4.00
CA ILE A 338 13.29 20.13 -4.13
C ILE A 338 12.32 21.27 -3.78
N MET A 339 12.53 21.87 -2.62
CA MET A 339 11.71 22.98 -2.13
C MET A 339 12.45 24.29 -2.30
N ASP A 340 11.76 25.35 -2.74
CA ASP A 340 12.35 26.69 -2.80
C ASP A 340 12.26 27.43 -1.46
N GLU A 341 12.89 28.59 -1.35
CA GLU A 341 12.90 29.41 -0.12
C GLU A 341 11.52 29.90 0.30
N GLN A 342 10.55 29.92 -0.61
CA GLN A 342 9.18 30.28 -0.36
C GLN A 342 8.35 29.09 0.11
N GLY A 343 8.95 27.88 0.17
CA GLY A 343 8.31 26.63 0.52
C GLY A 343 7.48 26.02 -0.61
N ALA A 344 7.76 26.42 -1.87
CA ALA A 344 7.14 25.79 -3.02
C ALA A 344 7.97 24.60 -3.51
N CYS A 345 7.30 23.51 -3.91
CA CYS A 345 7.97 22.38 -4.55
C CYS A 345 8.28 22.71 -6.01
N VAL A 346 9.55 22.59 -6.40
CA VAL A 346 10.05 22.92 -7.74
C VAL A 346 10.67 21.72 -8.45
N GLY A 347 10.52 20.52 -7.88
CA GLY A 347 10.98 19.27 -8.48
C GLY A 347 11.30 18.16 -7.49
N VAL A 348 12.02 17.14 -7.98
CA VAL A 348 12.45 15.98 -7.23
C VAL A 348 13.84 15.53 -7.67
N LEU A 349 14.63 15.04 -6.71
CA LEU A 349 15.91 14.37 -6.97
C LEU A 349 15.68 12.84 -6.91
N ALA A 350 16.21 12.12 -7.91
CA ALA A 350 16.12 10.66 -7.96
C ALA A 350 17.47 10.04 -8.35
N MET A 351 17.69 8.80 -7.94
CA MET A 351 18.84 7.97 -8.31
C MET A 351 18.41 6.94 -9.33
N CYS A 352 19.09 6.85 -10.46
CA CYS A 352 18.96 5.75 -11.41
C CYS A 352 19.60 4.49 -10.80
N LEU A 353 18.86 3.39 -10.72
CA LEU A 353 19.37 2.13 -10.13
C LEU A 353 20.26 1.38 -11.12
N GLU A 354 20.10 1.60 -12.42
CA GLU A 354 20.85 0.90 -13.48
C GLU A 354 22.32 1.38 -13.57
N ASP A 355 22.58 2.69 -13.43
CA ASP A 355 23.91 3.25 -13.62
C ASP A 355 24.44 4.06 -12.41
N GLY A 356 23.59 4.30 -11.40
CA GLY A 356 23.95 5.05 -10.19
C GLY A 356 24.02 6.56 -10.36
N THR A 357 23.61 7.12 -11.50
CA THR A 357 23.56 8.56 -11.72
C THR A 357 22.44 9.22 -10.95
N LEU A 358 22.61 10.49 -10.59
CA LEU A 358 21.56 11.28 -9.96
C LEU A 358 20.84 12.14 -11.00
N HIS A 359 19.51 12.14 -10.91
CA HIS A 359 18.66 12.87 -11.85
C HIS A 359 17.82 13.90 -11.11
N ARG A 360 17.98 15.17 -11.50
CA ARG A 360 17.21 16.28 -10.95
C ARG A 360 16.09 16.64 -11.92
N PHE A 361 14.86 16.29 -11.52
CA PHE A 361 13.65 16.58 -12.29
C PHE A 361 13.05 17.90 -11.81
N ARG A 362 13.20 18.95 -12.62
CA ARG A 362 12.57 20.24 -12.38
C ARG A 362 11.14 20.19 -12.90
N SER A 363 10.20 20.69 -12.11
CA SER A 363 8.79 20.75 -12.48
C SER A 363 8.08 21.97 -11.93
N HIS A 364 7.03 22.42 -12.59
CA HIS A 364 6.10 23.40 -12.03
C HIS A 364 5.13 22.76 -11.05
N LYS A 365 4.84 21.45 -11.25
CA LYS A 365 3.94 20.66 -10.41
C LYS A 365 4.52 19.26 -10.20
N THR A 366 4.63 18.87 -8.95
CA THR A 366 5.08 17.53 -8.55
C THR A 366 3.93 16.79 -7.87
N ILE A 367 3.62 15.56 -8.31
CA ILE A 367 2.55 14.73 -7.76
C ILE A 367 3.17 13.51 -7.09
N LEU A 368 2.98 13.35 -5.78
CA LEU A 368 3.40 12.17 -5.03
C LEU A 368 2.30 11.11 -5.08
N ALA A 369 2.62 9.93 -5.63
CA ALA A 369 1.72 8.78 -5.79
C ALA A 369 2.44 7.46 -5.47
N THR A 370 3.23 7.45 -4.40
CA THR A 370 4.19 6.39 -4.05
C THR A 370 3.58 5.21 -3.30
N GLY A 371 2.30 5.28 -2.95
CA GLY A 371 1.59 4.26 -2.16
C GLY A 371 1.88 4.37 -0.67
N GLY A 372 1.34 3.42 0.11
CA GLY A 372 1.41 3.42 1.57
C GLY A 372 2.70 2.84 2.14
N TYR A 373 2.72 2.66 3.47
CA TYR A 373 3.87 2.18 4.25
C TYR A 373 3.56 0.89 5.06
N GLY A 374 2.68 0.03 4.55
CA GLY A 374 2.27 -1.18 5.27
C GLY A 374 3.43 -2.09 5.71
N ARG A 375 4.60 -1.97 5.06
CA ARG A 375 5.81 -2.71 5.44
C ARG A 375 6.55 -2.17 6.67
N ALA A 376 6.00 -1.17 7.34
CA ALA A 376 6.36 -0.84 8.72
C ALA A 376 5.95 -1.95 9.71
N TYR A 377 4.98 -2.80 9.36
CA TYR A 377 4.51 -3.93 10.17
C TYR A 377 5.10 -5.26 9.71
N PHE A 378 5.20 -6.23 10.62
CA PHE A 378 5.75 -7.55 10.33
C PHE A 378 4.86 -8.35 9.36
N SER A 379 3.56 -8.41 9.63
CA SER A 379 2.57 -9.06 8.77
C SER A 379 1.70 -8.03 8.07
N ALA A 380 1.81 -7.95 6.75
CA ALA A 380 1.04 -7.04 5.93
C ALA A 380 0.70 -7.66 4.58
N THR A 381 -0.48 -7.35 4.06
CA THR A 381 -0.90 -7.75 2.70
C THR A 381 -0.22 -6.91 1.62
N SER A 382 0.44 -5.82 2.02
CA SER A 382 1.13 -4.89 1.13
C SER A 382 2.37 -5.52 0.49
N ALA A 383 2.66 -5.14 -0.76
CA ALA A 383 3.92 -5.52 -1.42
C ALA A 383 5.14 -5.04 -0.61
N HIS A 384 6.28 -5.72 -0.74
CA HIS A 384 7.51 -5.35 -0.04
C HIS A 384 8.00 -3.94 -0.35
N THR A 385 7.57 -3.39 -1.47
CA THR A 385 7.90 -2.05 -1.97
C THR A 385 7.00 -0.93 -1.43
N CYS A 386 6.02 -1.25 -0.57
CA CYS A 386 5.18 -0.27 0.13
C CYS A 386 5.91 0.27 1.37
N THR A 387 6.80 1.22 1.15
CA THR A 387 7.79 1.72 2.11
C THR A 387 7.63 3.20 2.48
N GLY A 388 6.51 3.83 2.07
CA GLY A 388 6.16 5.20 2.47
C GLY A 388 7.13 6.26 1.95
N ASP A 389 7.67 6.07 0.75
CA ASP A 389 8.73 6.92 0.22
C ASP A 389 8.29 8.37 0.09
N GLY A 390 7.11 8.64 -0.49
CA GLY A 390 6.58 10.01 -0.63
C GLY A 390 6.28 10.67 0.71
N ASN A 391 5.75 9.89 1.67
CA ASN A 391 5.49 10.36 3.03
C ASN A 391 6.79 10.83 3.69
N ALA A 392 7.84 10.01 3.60
CA ALA A 392 9.15 10.36 4.15
C ALA A 392 9.79 11.57 3.44
N MET A 393 9.62 11.70 2.11
CA MET A 393 10.06 12.88 1.36
C MET A 393 9.34 14.15 1.85
N ALA A 394 8.02 14.08 2.10
CA ALA A 394 7.24 15.18 2.64
C ALA A 394 7.67 15.53 4.08
N ALA A 395 7.87 14.54 4.94
CA ALA A 395 8.35 14.73 6.32
C ALA A 395 9.73 15.40 6.35
N ARG A 396 10.69 14.96 5.50
CA ARG A 396 12.01 15.60 5.37
C ARG A 396 11.97 17.01 4.79
N ALA A 397 10.93 17.33 4.04
CA ALA A 397 10.67 18.71 3.58
C ALA A 397 10.01 19.59 4.67
N GLY A 398 9.87 19.08 5.92
CA GLY A 398 9.25 19.79 7.03
C GLY A 398 7.73 19.89 6.95
N LEU A 399 7.07 19.04 6.12
CA LEU A 399 5.63 18.98 5.97
C LEU A 399 5.04 17.94 6.92
N PRO A 400 3.78 18.13 7.39
CA PRO A 400 3.11 17.16 8.25
C PRO A 400 2.73 15.88 7.50
N LEU A 401 2.59 14.78 8.27
CA LEU A 401 1.85 13.60 7.87
C LEU A 401 0.58 13.50 8.73
N GLN A 402 -0.56 13.18 8.10
CA GLN A 402 -1.86 13.24 8.74
C GLN A 402 -2.41 11.84 9.03
N ASP A 403 -2.99 11.65 10.24
CA ASP A 403 -3.83 10.50 10.61
C ASP A 403 -3.13 9.13 10.50
N LEU A 404 -1.81 9.06 10.71
CA LEU A 404 -1.05 7.82 10.55
C LEU A 404 -1.39 6.73 11.58
N GLU A 405 -2.00 7.07 12.72
CA GLU A 405 -2.48 6.11 13.72
C GLU A 405 -3.60 5.21 13.22
N PHE A 406 -4.28 5.59 12.13
CA PHE A 406 -5.36 4.81 11.53
C PHE A 406 -4.81 3.87 10.46
N VAL A 407 -4.45 2.67 10.89
CA VAL A 407 -4.01 1.56 10.04
C VAL A 407 -5.08 0.48 10.02
N GLN A 408 -5.60 0.17 8.83
CA GLN A 408 -6.65 -0.83 8.67
C GLN A 408 -6.06 -2.24 8.66
N PHE A 409 -6.56 -3.10 9.54
CA PHE A 409 -6.33 -4.54 9.49
C PHE A 409 -7.43 -5.19 8.65
N HIS A 410 -7.04 -5.91 7.60
CA HIS A 410 -7.98 -6.72 6.82
C HIS A 410 -8.28 -8.02 7.56
N PRO A 411 -9.56 -8.39 7.74
CA PRO A 411 -9.93 -9.59 8.48
C PRO A 411 -9.30 -10.88 7.93
N THR A 412 -9.18 -10.98 6.60
CA THR A 412 -8.86 -12.21 5.91
C THR A 412 -7.52 -12.14 5.17
N GLY A 413 -6.41 -11.97 5.91
CA GLY A 413 -5.07 -12.35 5.44
C GLY A 413 -4.84 -13.85 5.67
N ILE A 414 -4.19 -14.55 4.74
CA ILE A 414 -3.84 -15.96 4.90
C ILE A 414 -2.89 -16.10 6.10
N TYR A 415 -3.25 -16.95 7.05
CA TYR A 415 -2.43 -17.25 8.21
C TYR A 415 -1.04 -17.78 7.80
N GLY A 416 0.01 -17.21 8.38
CA GLY A 416 1.40 -17.54 8.09
C GLY A 416 1.98 -16.89 6.82
N ALA A 417 1.18 -16.65 5.77
CA ALA A 417 1.63 -16.07 4.51
C ALA A 417 1.38 -14.56 4.37
N GLY A 418 0.34 -14.04 5.05
CA GLY A 418 -0.04 -12.63 4.97
C GLY A 418 -0.69 -12.21 3.63
N CYS A 419 -0.90 -13.14 2.69
CA CYS A 419 -1.54 -12.83 1.42
C CYS A 419 -3.02 -12.49 1.60
N LEU A 420 -3.51 -11.53 0.81
CA LEU A 420 -4.89 -11.08 0.89
C LEU A 420 -5.88 -12.12 0.34
N ILE A 421 -6.91 -12.44 1.11
CA ILE A 421 -8.17 -12.99 0.61
C ILE A 421 -9.20 -11.88 0.64
N THR A 422 -9.67 -11.47 -0.52
CA THR A 422 -10.55 -10.30 -0.67
C THR A 422 -11.84 -10.40 0.13
N GLU A 423 -12.34 -9.27 0.59
CA GLU A 423 -13.70 -9.16 1.15
C GLU A 423 -14.79 -9.61 0.17
N GLY A 424 -14.52 -9.53 -1.15
CA GLY A 424 -15.39 -10.09 -2.17
C GLY A 424 -15.76 -11.57 -1.95
N SER A 425 -14.87 -12.36 -1.34
CA SER A 425 -15.15 -13.75 -0.97
C SER A 425 -16.32 -13.86 0.02
N ARG A 426 -16.41 -12.92 0.98
CA ARG A 426 -17.56 -12.82 1.91
C ARG A 426 -18.79 -12.23 1.21
N GLY A 427 -18.58 -11.32 0.27
CA GLY A 427 -19.62 -10.76 -0.59
C GLY A 427 -20.29 -11.79 -1.50
N GLU A 428 -19.56 -12.80 -1.95
CA GLU A 428 -20.09 -13.94 -2.73
C GLU A 428 -20.67 -15.04 -1.82
N GLY A 429 -20.66 -14.87 -0.48
CA GLY A 429 -21.30 -15.77 0.48
C GLY A 429 -20.35 -16.50 1.44
N GLY A 430 -19.07 -16.13 1.49
CA GLY A 430 -18.09 -16.72 2.42
C GLY A 430 -18.41 -16.43 3.88
N ILE A 431 -18.17 -17.42 4.78
CA ILE A 431 -18.56 -17.41 6.19
C ILE A 431 -17.33 -17.61 7.08
N LEU A 432 -17.19 -16.78 8.13
CA LEU A 432 -16.17 -16.92 9.17
C LEU A 432 -16.70 -17.82 10.31
N ARG A 433 -15.88 -18.82 10.72
CA ARG A 433 -16.21 -19.73 11.83
C ARG A 433 -15.04 -19.90 12.78
N ASN A 434 -15.36 -19.95 14.09
CA ASN A 434 -14.43 -20.27 15.16
C ASN A 434 -14.26 -21.81 15.35
N SER A 435 -13.49 -22.24 16.37
CA SER A 435 -13.24 -23.66 16.67
C SER A 435 -14.48 -24.44 17.13
N GLU A 436 -15.53 -23.76 17.58
CA GLU A 436 -16.81 -24.34 17.94
C GLU A 436 -17.75 -24.53 16.74
N GLY A 437 -17.30 -24.10 15.53
CA GLY A 437 -18.11 -24.12 14.32
C GLY A 437 -19.14 -22.97 14.26
N GLU A 438 -19.13 -22.07 15.25
CA GLU A 438 -20.04 -20.92 15.33
C GLU A 438 -19.73 -19.89 14.24
N ARG A 439 -20.73 -19.36 13.57
CA ARG A 439 -20.67 -18.15 12.75
C ARG A 439 -20.73 -16.94 13.69
N PHE A 440 -19.63 -16.68 14.40
CA PHE A 440 -19.57 -15.73 15.52
C PHE A 440 -19.96 -14.29 15.14
N MET A 441 -19.84 -13.91 13.86
CA MET A 441 -20.25 -12.57 13.40
C MET A 441 -21.75 -12.31 13.57
N GLU A 442 -22.61 -13.35 13.67
CA GLU A 442 -24.03 -13.18 13.99
C GLU A 442 -24.26 -12.65 15.42
N ARG A 443 -23.30 -12.88 16.32
CA ARG A 443 -23.31 -12.39 17.70
C ARG A 443 -22.77 -10.95 17.80
N TYR A 444 -21.69 -10.65 17.05
CA TYR A 444 -21.03 -9.34 17.12
C TYR A 444 -21.72 -8.27 16.25
N ALA A 445 -22.26 -8.65 15.11
CA ALA A 445 -22.91 -7.76 14.15
C ALA A 445 -24.16 -8.41 13.54
N PRO A 446 -25.28 -8.51 14.29
CA PRO A 446 -26.45 -9.29 13.88
C PRO A 446 -27.04 -8.89 12.52
N SER A 447 -26.97 -7.61 12.15
CA SER A 447 -27.55 -7.10 10.90
C SER A 447 -26.66 -7.39 9.68
N ALA A 448 -25.37 -7.06 9.76
CA ALA A 448 -24.43 -7.14 8.65
C ALA A 448 -23.65 -8.46 8.62
N LYS A 449 -23.58 -9.19 9.74
CA LYS A 449 -22.86 -10.46 9.90
C LYS A 449 -21.41 -10.37 9.36
N ASP A 450 -20.99 -11.29 8.51
CA ASP A 450 -19.64 -11.29 7.89
C ASP A 450 -19.36 -10.10 6.97
N LEU A 451 -20.39 -9.33 6.61
CA LEU A 451 -20.29 -8.08 5.85
C LEU A 451 -20.37 -6.82 6.75
N ALA A 452 -20.08 -6.95 8.06
CA ALA A 452 -19.81 -5.79 8.89
C ALA A 452 -18.52 -5.08 8.44
N SER A 453 -18.34 -3.84 8.89
CA SER A 453 -17.14 -3.07 8.59
C SER A 453 -15.86 -3.81 9.02
N ARG A 454 -14.76 -3.63 8.29
CA ARG A 454 -13.50 -4.38 8.47
C ARG A 454 -12.94 -4.29 9.88
N ASP A 455 -12.98 -3.11 10.48
CA ASP A 455 -12.54 -2.89 11.86
C ASP A 455 -13.36 -3.70 12.87
N VAL A 456 -14.67 -3.79 12.67
CA VAL A 456 -15.55 -4.62 13.51
C VAL A 456 -15.23 -6.10 13.36
N VAL A 457 -15.10 -6.60 12.11
CA VAL A 457 -14.78 -8.02 11.86
C VAL A 457 -13.40 -8.38 12.41
N SER A 458 -12.38 -7.52 12.20
CA SER A 458 -11.02 -7.76 12.70
C SER A 458 -10.97 -7.81 14.23
N ARG A 459 -11.66 -6.88 14.91
CA ARG A 459 -11.78 -6.92 16.38
C ARG A 459 -12.49 -8.17 16.86
N SER A 460 -13.61 -8.56 16.23
CA SER A 460 -14.35 -9.76 16.60
C SER A 460 -13.50 -11.03 16.46
N MET A 461 -12.76 -11.17 15.35
CA MET A 461 -11.81 -12.27 15.15
C MET A 461 -10.71 -12.30 16.23
N THR A 462 -10.15 -11.14 16.55
CA THR A 462 -9.11 -11.03 17.60
C THR A 462 -9.67 -11.41 18.96
N MET A 463 -10.92 -11.05 19.29
CA MET A 463 -11.59 -11.46 20.52
C MET A 463 -11.80 -12.98 20.57
N GLU A 464 -12.29 -13.60 19.48
CA GLU A 464 -12.45 -15.06 19.42
C GLU A 464 -11.12 -15.80 19.66
N ILE A 465 -10.02 -15.30 19.06
CA ILE A 465 -8.68 -15.86 19.25
C ILE A 465 -8.22 -15.70 20.71
N ARG A 466 -8.34 -14.48 21.28
CA ARG A 466 -7.93 -14.20 22.68
C ARG A 466 -8.71 -15.01 23.71
N GLU A 467 -9.98 -15.28 23.45
CA GLU A 467 -10.85 -16.10 24.32
C GLU A 467 -10.68 -17.61 24.09
N GLY A 468 -9.69 -18.04 23.28
CA GLY A 468 -9.33 -19.44 23.06
C GLY A 468 -10.26 -20.20 22.11
N ARG A 469 -11.14 -19.49 21.38
CA ARG A 469 -12.00 -20.06 20.33
C ARG A 469 -11.40 -19.96 18.92
N GLY A 470 -10.13 -19.61 18.80
CA GLY A 470 -9.37 -19.72 17.57
C GLY A 470 -9.29 -21.16 17.07
N VAL A 471 -9.01 -21.33 15.78
CA VAL A 471 -8.89 -22.64 15.11
C VAL A 471 -7.41 -23.05 14.97
N GLY A 472 -7.19 -24.30 14.54
CA GLY A 472 -5.86 -24.88 14.40
C GLY A 472 -5.29 -25.36 15.75
N LYS A 473 -4.04 -25.84 15.71
CA LYS A 473 -3.36 -26.39 16.88
C LYS A 473 -3.06 -25.35 17.94
N GLU A 474 -2.63 -24.14 17.49
CA GLU A 474 -2.22 -23.04 18.37
C GLU A 474 -3.41 -22.13 18.75
N LYS A 475 -4.60 -22.36 18.17
CA LYS A 475 -5.83 -21.57 18.38
C LYS A 475 -5.67 -20.07 18.13
N ASP A 476 -4.86 -19.70 17.17
CA ASP A 476 -4.39 -18.32 16.90
C ASP A 476 -4.92 -17.72 15.57
N HIS A 477 -5.84 -18.42 14.89
CA HIS A 477 -6.46 -17.95 13.64
C HIS A 477 -7.93 -18.38 13.54
N ILE A 478 -8.61 -18.01 12.46
CA ILE A 478 -10.03 -18.29 12.17
C ILE A 478 -10.14 -18.99 10.80
N TYR A 479 -11.23 -19.72 10.55
CA TYR A 479 -11.51 -20.32 9.26
C TYR A 479 -12.50 -19.49 8.44
N LEU A 480 -12.12 -19.20 7.17
CA LEU A 480 -13.04 -18.69 6.14
C LEU A 480 -13.53 -19.84 5.28
N HIS A 481 -14.81 -20.12 5.35
CA HIS A 481 -15.48 -21.18 4.60
C HIS A 481 -16.01 -20.65 3.26
N LEU A 482 -15.60 -21.28 2.16
CA LEU A 482 -16.13 -21.11 0.81
C LEU A 482 -16.67 -22.42 0.24
N ASN A 483 -16.34 -23.56 0.87
CA ASN A 483 -16.63 -24.92 0.43
C ASN A 483 -18.14 -25.30 0.45
N HIS A 484 -19.00 -24.43 0.92
CA HIS A 484 -20.46 -24.57 0.82
C HIS A 484 -21.05 -23.89 -0.44
N LEU A 485 -20.22 -23.12 -1.16
CA LEU A 485 -20.63 -22.43 -2.39
C LEU A 485 -20.48 -23.37 -3.61
N PRO A 486 -21.29 -23.18 -4.67
CA PRO A 486 -21.15 -23.95 -5.89
C PRO A 486 -19.74 -23.81 -6.49
N PRO A 487 -19.07 -24.90 -6.93
CA PRO A 487 -17.75 -24.83 -7.54
C PRO A 487 -17.70 -23.94 -8.79
N GLU A 488 -18.78 -23.88 -9.56
CA GLU A 488 -18.92 -23.06 -10.76
C GLU A 488 -18.86 -21.57 -10.40
N LEU A 489 -19.52 -21.15 -9.31
CA LEU A 489 -19.47 -19.77 -8.82
C LEU A 489 -18.05 -19.41 -8.37
N LEU A 490 -17.34 -20.32 -7.67
CA LEU A 490 -15.96 -20.09 -7.26
C LEU A 490 -15.03 -19.95 -8.46
N ALA A 491 -15.21 -20.80 -9.50
CA ALA A 491 -14.42 -20.73 -10.72
C ALA A 491 -14.68 -19.45 -11.54
N GLU A 492 -15.91 -18.93 -11.55
CA GLU A 492 -16.26 -17.70 -12.26
C GLU A 492 -15.88 -16.44 -11.50
N ARG A 493 -16.21 -16.37 -10.19
CA ARG A 493 -16.14 -15.13 -9.40
C ARG A 493 -14.85 -14.98 -8.59
N LEU A 494 -14.23 -16.10 -8.20
CA LEU A 494 -13.09 -16.14 -7.27
C LEU A 494 -11.95 -17.06 -7.77
N PRO A 495 -11.60 -17.05 -9.07
CA PRO A 495 -10.57 -17.95 -9.60
C PRO A 495 -9.18 -17.67 -9.01
N GLY A 496 -8.81 -16.39 -8.84
CA GLY A 496 -7.53 -15.98 -8.26
C GLY A 496 -7.45 -16.24 -6.76
N ILE A 497 -8.58 -16.16 -6.04
CA ILE A 497 -8.65 -16.54 -4.62
C ILE A 497 -8.44 -18.04 -4.45
N SER A 498 -9.06 -18.86 -5.31
CA SER A 498 -8.88 -20.32 -5.29
C SER A 498 -7.41 -20.69 -5.54
N GLU A 499 -6.78 -20.05 -6.52
CA GLU A 499 -5.34 -20.23 -6.81
C GLU A 499 -4.45 -19.75 -5.65
N THR A 500 -4.74 -18.59 -5.06
CA THR A 500 -3.99 -18.02 -3.94
C THR A 500 -4.07 -18.92 -2.70
N ALA A 501 -5.25 -19.46 -2.38
CA ALA A 501 -5.44 -20.38 -1.27
C ALA A 501 -4.69 -21.71 -1.50
N ALA A 502 -4.72 -22.24 -2.72
CA ALA A 502 -4.00 -23.45 -3.08
C ALA A 502 -2.46 -23.27 -2.96
N ILE A 503 -1.93 -22.15 -3.45
CA ILE A 503 -0.48 -21.89 -3.44
C ILE A 503 0.03 -21.57 -2.03
N PHE A 504 -0.63 -20.69 -1.29
CA PHE A 504 -0.10 -20.14 -0.04
C PHE A 504 -0.65 -20.77 1.23
N ALA A 505 -1.78 -21.46 1.16
CA ALA A 505 -2.37 -22.20 2.29
C ALA A 505 -2.42 -23.71 2.06
N GLY A 506 -2.18 -24.19 0.83
CA GLY A 506 -2.31 -25.60 0.46
C GLY A 506 -3.76 -26.09 0.47
N VAL A 507 -4.75 -25.18 0.33
CA VAL A 507 -6.19 -25.46 0.51
C VAL A 507 -6.91 -25.48 -0.84
N ASP A 508 -7.69 -26.52 -1.08
CA ASP A 508 -8.73 -26.57 -2.10
C ASP A 508 -10.02 -25.95 -1.54
N VAL A 509 -10.33 -24.74 -1.95
CA VAL A 509 -11.47 -23.95 -1.42
C VAL A 509 -12.84 -24.60 -1.66
N THR A 510 -12.94 -25.59 -2.56
CA THR A 510 -14.16 -26.35 -2.80
C THR A 510 -14.39 -27.44 -1.74
N LYS A 511 -13.36 -27.77 -0.93
CA LYS A 511 -13.37 -28.87 0.06
C LYS A 511 -13.08 -28.39 1.46
N GLU A 512 -12.15 -27.45 1.63
CA GLU A 512 -11.59 -27.07 2.93
C GLU A 512 -11.66 -25.54 3.14
N PRO A 513 -11.76 -25.07 4.39
CA PRO A 513 -11.75 -23.66 4.70
C PRO A 513 -10.34 -23.07 4.64
N ILE A 514 -10.24 -21.77 4.34
CA ILE A 514 -8.97 -21.02 4.31
C ILE A 514 -8.65 -20.56 5.74
N PRO A 515 -7.43 -20.83 6.27
CA PRO A 515 -6.96 -20.25 7.53
C PRO A 515 -6.65 -18.77 7.36
N VAL A 516 -7.29 -17.89 8.15
CA VAL A 516 -7.18 -16.43 8.02
C VAL A 516 -6.98 -15.75 9.37
N ILE A 517 -6.29 -14.60 9.35
CA ILE A 517 -6.02 -13.78 10.53
C ILE A 517 -6.07 -12.29 10.15
N PRO A 518 -6.50 -11.38 11.06
CA PRO A 518 -6.39 -9.95 10.83
C PRO A 518 -4.96 -9.52 10.51
N THR A 519 -4.76 -8.88 9.36
CA THR A 519 -3.46 -8.56 8.80
C THR A 519 -3.45 -7.11 8.32
N VAL A 520 -2.36 -6.36 8.57
CA VAL A 520 -2.21 -4.97 8.11
C VAL A 520 -2.43 -4.88 6.60
N HIS A 521 -3.25 -3.90 6.16
CA HIS A 521 -3.72 -3.87 4.79
C HIS A 521 -3.71 -2.50 4.13
N TYR A 522 -4.12 -1.43 4.84
CA TYR A 522 -4.26 -0.10 4.25
C TYR A 522 -3.94 0.99 5.27
N ASN A 523 -3.20 2.01 4.82
CA ASN A 523 -2.89 3.20 5.59
C ASN A 523 -3.90 4.29 5.22
N MET A 524 -4.80 4.69 6.16
CA MET A 524 -5.76 5.76 5.91
C MET A 524 -5.10 7.13 5.92
N GLY A 525 -4.11 7.30 6.76
CA GLY A 525 -3.28 8.50 6.84
C GLY A 525 -2.21 8.57 5.76
N GLY A 526 -1.60 9.75 5.63
CA GLY A 526 -0.55 10.03 4.64
C GLY A 526 -0.26 11.53 4.54
N ILE A 527 0.15 11.98 3.37
CA ILE A 527 0.38 13.40 3.06
C ILE A 527 -0.98 14.10 2.99
N PRO A 528 -1.28 15.10 3.84
CA PRO A 528 -2.57 15.76 3.85
C PRO A 528 -2.85 16.51 2.54
N THR A 529 -4.03 16.29 1.97
CA THR A 529 -4.48 16.99 0.76
C THR A 529 -5.93 17.45 0.87
N ASN A 530 -6.29 18.47 0.12
CA ASN A 530 -7.68 18.81 -0.15
C ASN A 530 -8.28 17.92 -1.26
N TYR A 531 -9.59 18.07 -1.54
CA TYR A 531 -10.28 17.28 -2.58
C TYR A 531 -9.75 17.51 -4.00
N LYS A 532 -8.93 18.54 -4.23
CA LYS A 532 -8.26 18.82 -5.50
C LYS A 532 -6.90 18.09 -5.64
N GLY A 533 -6.48 17.38 -4.60
CA GLY A 533 -5.18 16.72 -4.52
C GLY A 533 -4.01 17.66 -4.22
N GLU A 534 -4.25 18.93 -3.88
CA GLU A 534 -3.20 19.86 -3.46
C GLU A 534 -2.78 19.54 -2.02
N VAL A 535 -1.47 19.43 -1.80
CA VAL A 535 -0.93 19.20 -0.46
C VAL A 535 -1.18 20.42 0.41
N VAL A 536 -1.69 20.20 1.63
CA VAL A 536 -1.97 21.24 2.61
C VAL A 536 -1.07 21.10 3.84
N ALA A 537 -0.72 22.23 4.44
CA ALA A 537 0.00 22.29 5.69
C ALA A 537 -0.43 23.56 6.45
N PRO A 538 -0.72 23.48 7.76
CA PRO A 538 -1.12 24.67 8.53
C PRO A 538 -0.12 25.82 8.36
N ALA A 539 -0.66 27.02 8.29
CA ALA A 539 0.16 28.23 8.33
C ALA A 539 0.89 28.32 9.68
N LYS A 540 2.16 28.75 9.66
CA LYS A 540 3.00 28.84 10.88
C LYS A 540 2.41 29.75 11.97
N ASP A 541 1.59 30.71 11.58
CA ASP A 541 0.90 31.65 12.47
C ASP A 541 -0.49 31.15 12.93
N GLY A 542 -0.89 29.96 12.49
CA GLY A 542 -2.18 29.36 12.83
C GLY A 542 -3.39 29.99 12.14
N SER A 543 -3.18 30.90 11.17
CA SER A 543 -4.26 31.62 10.49
C SER A 543 -5.05 30.77 9.50
N ASP A 544 -4.45 29.75 8.92
CA ASP A 544 -5.04 28.86 7.92
C ASP A 544 -4.59 27.41 8.16
N PRO A 545 -5.49 26.51 8.59
CA PRO A 545 -5.16 25.10 8.81
C PRO A 545 -4.93 24.34 7.50
N ASP A 546 -5.44 24.82 6.37
CA ASP A 546 -5.45 24.15 5.07
C ASP A 546 -4.64 24.91 4.01
N ARG A 547 -3.61 25.66 4.45
CA ARG A 547 -2.75 26.40 3.53
C ARG A 547 -2.10 25.47 2.50
N VAL A 548 -2.39 25.72 1.22
CA VAL A 548 -1.83 24.92 0.12
C VAL A 548 -0.30 25.10 0.02
N VAL A 549 0.41 24.00 -0.14
CA VAL A 549 1.85 23.95 -0.46
C VAL A 549 2.03 24.14 -1.96
N PRO A 550 2.56 25.28 -2.43
CA PRO A 550 2.64 25.55 -3.86
C PRO A 550 3.49 24.52 -4.61
N GLY A 551 3.03 24.09 -5.77
CA GLY A 551 3.77 23.17 -6.63
C GLY A 551 3.70 21.70 -6.25
N LEU A 552 3.10 21.34 -5.08
CA LEU A 552 3.04 19.96 -4.58
C LEU A 552 1.60 19.44 -4.52
N LEU A 553 1.40 18.25 -5.09
CA LEU A 553 0.16 17.49 -5.05
C LEU A 553 0.44 16.06 -4.59
N ALA A 554 -0.59 15.36 -4.12
CA ALA A 554 -0.48 13.93 -3.82
C ALA A 554 -1.81 13.22 -4.10
N ALA A 555 -1.75 11.91 -4.40
CA ALA A 555 -2.94 11.09 -4.68
C ALA A 555 -2.73 9.61 -4.30
N GLY A 556 -3.84 8.93 -4.01
CA GLY A 556 -3.87 7.52 -3.61
C GLY A 556 -3.31 7.30 -2.21
N GLU A 557 -2.91 6.09 -1.87
CA GLU A 557 -2.50 5.69 -0.51
C GLU A 557 -1.25 6.42 0.04
N ALA A 558 -0.53 7.21 -0.78
CA ALA A 558 0.49 8.14 -0.30
C ALA A 558 -0.13 9.41 0.31
N ALA A 559 -1.31 9.78 -0.13
CA ALA A 559 -2.04 10.96 0.31
C ALA A 559 -3.07 10.61 1.39
N CYS A 560 -3.39 11.61 2.21
CA CYS A 560 -4.56 11.61 3.06
C CYS A 560 -5.53 12.71 2.57
N ALA A 561 -6.37 12.35 1.58
CA ALA A 561 -7.45 13.22 1.12
C ALA A 561 -8.63 13.25 2.10
N SER A 562 -8.46 12.70 3.30
CA SER A 562 -9.42 12.60 4.39
C SER A 562 -10.75 11.93 4.03
N VAL A 563 -10.79 11.12 2.97
CA VAL A 563 -12.01 10.40 2.56
C VAL A 563 -12.20 9.07 3.29
N HIS A 564 -11.15 8.57 3.92
CA HIS A 564 -11.18 7.30 4.65
C HIS A 564 -11.29 7.49 6.17
N GLY A 565 -10.93 8.65 6.68
CA GLY A 565 -10.96 8.98 8.09
C GLY A 565 -10.37 7.89 8.97
N ALA A 566 -11.07 7.49 10.01
CA ALA A 566 -10.57 6.51 10.96
C ALA A 566 -10.63 5.05 10.47
N ASN A 567 -11.39 4.74 9.39
CA ASN A 567 -11.46 3.40 8.81
C ASN A 567 -12.07 3.43 7.41
N ARG A 568 -11.38 2.86 6.42
CA ARG A 568 -11.76 2.85 5.03
C ARG A 568 -12.90 1.87 4.72
N LEU A 569 -13.92 2.34 4.03
CA LEU A 569 -14.93 1.48 3.43
C LEU A 569 -14.31 0.57 2.37
N GLY A 570 -14.70 -0.71 2.35
CA GLY A 570 -14.19 -1.67 1.37
C GLY A 570 -14.41 -1.21 -0.07
N ALA A 571 -13.45 -1.45 -0.96
CA ALA A 571 -13.42 -1.06 -2.37
C ALA A 571 -13.38 0.46 -2.68
N ASN A 572 -13.28 1.36 -1.69
CA ASN A 572 -13.04 2.78 -1.92
C ASN A 572 -11.57 3.09 -2.27
N SER A 573 -10.59 2.20 -1.99
CA SER A 573 -9.19 2.50 -2.31
C SER A 573 -8.90 2.57 -3.80
N LEU A 574 -9.50 1.69 -4.61
CA LEU A 574 -9.35 1.75 -6.06
C LEU A 574 -10.11 2.94 -6.66
N LEU A 575 -11.19 3.38 -6.02
CA LEU A 575 -11.91 4.60 -6.38
C LEU A 575 -11.07 5.85 -6.10
N ASP A 576 -10.52 5.94 -4.89
CA ASP A 576 -9.63 7.02 -4.44
C ASP A 576 -8.50 7.26 -5.45
N ILE A 577 -7.73 6.22 -5.82
CA ILE A 577 -6.59 6.37 -6.74
C ILE A 577 -7.00 6.88 -8.12
N VAL A 578 -8.19 6.53 -8.61
CA VAL A 578 -8.67 6.98 -9.92
C VAL A 578 -9.20 8.41 -9.84
N VAL A 579 -10.05 8.70 -8.84
CA VAL A 579 -10.69 10.03 -8.70
C VAL A 579 -9.64 11.10 -8.39
N PHE A 580 -8.79 10.88 -7.38
CA PHE A 580 -7.80 11.91 -6.99
C PHE A 580 -6.59 11.96 -7.92
N GLY A 581 -6.22 10.85 -8.60
CA GLY A 581 -5.28 10.91 -9.70
C GLY A 581 -5.75 11.84 -10.82
N ARG A 582 -7.06 11.74 -11.18
CA ARG A 582 -7.69 12.65 -12.14
C ARG A 582 -7.82 14.08 -11.60
N ALA A 583 -8.18 14.24 -10.32
CA ALA A 583 -8.29 15.55 -9.68
C ALA A 583 -6.98 16.32 -9.74
N CYS A 584 -5.82 15.68 -9.44
CA CYS A 584 -4.52 16.31 -9.56
C CYS A 584 -4.26 16.87 -10.98
N ALA A 585 -4.56 16.09 -12.02
CA ALA A 585 -4.38 16.56 -13.41
C ALA A 585 -5.29 17.74 -13.76
N ASN A 586 -6.55 17.71 -13.31
CA ASN A 586 -7.51 18.80 -13.50
C ASN A 586 -7.06 20.06 -12.76
N THR A 587 -6.59 19.94 -11.53
CA THR A 587 -6.04 21.05 -10.72
C THR A 587 -4.85 21.70 -11.40
N VAL A 588 -3.95 20.92 -11.99
CA VAL A 588 -2.83 21.47 -12.77
C VAL A 588 -3.35 22.27 -13.97
N LYS A 589 -4.34 21.78 -14.71
CA LYS A 589 -4.98 22.50 -15.80
C LYS A 589 -5.65 23.79 -15.34
N GLU A 590 -6.40 23.73 -14.25
CA GLU A 590 -7.11 24.88 -13.67
C GLU A 590 -6.17 25.94 -13.07
N SER A 591 -4.95 25.55 -12.70
CA SER A 591 -3.94 26.48 -12.16
C SER A 591 -3.47 27.54 -13.15
N GLY A 592 -3.85 27.44 -14.43
CA GLY A 592 -3.42 28.33 -15.49
C GLY A 592 -1.97 28.10 -15.98
N LEU A 593 -1.32 27.02 -15.54
CA LEU A 593 -0.03 26.60 -16.08
C LEU A 593 -0.15 26.35 -17.57
N LYS A 594 0.78 26.89 -18.35
CA LYS A 594 0.80 26.67 -19.82
C LYS A 594 1.81 25.56 -20.14
N PRO A 595 1.45 24.61 -21.02
CA PRO A 595 2.40 23.61 -21.51
C PRO A 595 3.66 24.27 -22.08
N GLY A 596 4.83 23.76 -21.69
CA GLY A 596 6.12 24.29 -22.11
C GLY A 596 6.51 25.65 -21.48
N GLN A 597 5.88 26.01 -20.36
CA GLN A 597 6.26 27.22 -19.62
C GLN A 597 7.69 27.12 -19.11
N LYS A 598 8.50 28.16 -19.33
CA LYS A 598 9.89 28.17 -18.89
C LYS A 598 10.03 28.17 -17.37
N HIS A 599 10.96 27.39 -16.87
CA HIS A 599 11.32 27.35 -15.45
C HIS A 599 12.12 28.60 -15.05
N LYS A 600 11.92 29.07 -13.82
CA LYS A 600 12.79 30.06 -13.22
C LYS A 600 14.16 29.41 -12.93
N PRO A 601 15.30 30.14 -13.04
CA PRO A 601 16.59 29.59 -12.62
C PRO A 601 16.54 29.05 -11.17
N LEU A 602 17.14 27.88 -10.96
CA LEU A 602 17.35 27.40 -9.61
C LEU A 602 18.47 28.23 -8.96
N LYS A 603 18.30 28.57 -7.69
CA LYS A 603 19.39 29.11 -6.89
C LYS A 603 20.40 28.00 -6.56
N ASN A 604 21.66 28.34 -6.35
CA ASN A 604 22.73 27.39 -6.10
C ASN A 604 22.47 26.50 -4.85
N GLU A 605 21.70 27.00 -3.89
CA GLU A 605 21.35 26.29 -2.65
C GLU A 605 20.34 25.15 -2.86
N LEU A 606 19.64 25.11 -3.99
CA LEU A 606 18.63 24.07 -4.32
C LEU A 606 19.21 22.90 -5.15
N ASN A 607 20.51 22.67 -5.03
CA ASN A 607 21.21 21.68 -5.86
C ASN A 607 21.03 20.23 -5.44
N GLY A 608 20.30 19.94 -4.33
CA GLY A 608 20.15 18.60 -3.78
C GLY A 608 21.30 18.18 -2.85
N GLU A 609 22.07 19.15 -2.31
CA GLU A 609 23.20 18.90 -1.40
C GLU A 609 22.83 18.02 -0.20
N GLN A 610 21.72 18.33 0.45
CA GLN A 610 21.26 17.58 1.61
C GLN A 610 20.94 16.12 1.26
N SER A 611 20.33 15.88 0.12
CA SER A 611 20.02 14.52 -0.36
C SER A 611 21.28 13.72 -0.68
N VAL A 612 22.26 14.36 -1.34
CA VAL A 612 23.56 13.75 -1.63
C VAL A 612 24.34 13.48 -0.35
N LYS A 613 24.32 14.42 0.60
CA LYS A 613 24.93 14.24 1.91
C LYS A 613 24.30 13.04 2.64
N ARG A 614 22.96 12.97 2.71
CA ARG A 614 22.24 11.85 3.32
C ARG A 614 22.57 10.51 2.64
N LEU A 615 22.63 10.49 1.31
CA LEU A 615 23.03 9.30 0.55
C LEU A 615 24.46 8.85 0.92
N ASN A 616 25.39 9.78 1.05
CA ASN A 616 26.77 9.52 1.48
C ASN A 616 26.85 9.07 2.93
N ASP A 617 26.09 9.72 3.83
CA ASP A 617 26.05 9.36 5.25
C ASP A 617 25.56 7.92 5.43
N ILE A 618 24.61 7.44 4.62
CA ILE A 618 24.14 6.06 4.62
C ILE A 618 25.20 5.12 4.02
N ARG A 619 25.79 5.48 2.87
CA ARG A 619 26.76 4.63 2.18
C ARG A 619 28.07 4.46 2.95
N TYR A 620 28.58 5.53 3.54
CA TYR A 620 29.92 5.59 4.14
C TYR A 620 29.89 5.74 5.66
N ASN A 621 28.86 5.19 6.30
CA ASN A 621 28.73 5.25 7.75
C ASN A 621 29.80 4.41 8.46
N ASP A 622 30.94 5.03 8.81
CA ASP A 622 32.04 4.37 9.51
C ASP A 622 31.70 4.01 10.96
N LYS A 623 30.76 4.73 11.61
CA LYS A 623 30.26 4.38 12.94
C LYS A 623 29.55 3.03 12.94
N GLY A 624 28.88 2.70 11.84
CA GLY A 624 28.22 1.41 11.63
C GLY A 624 29.19 0.24 11.54
N ALA A 625 30.42 0.44 11.05
CA ALA A 625 31.41 -0.61 10.91
C ALA A 625 31.86 -1.24 12.24
N GLN A 626 31.78 -0.48 13.35
CA GLN A 626 32.14 -0.97 14.68
C GLN A 626 30.99 -1.72 15.38
N ASN A 627 29.72 -1.31 15.15
CA ASN A 627 28.52 -1.90 15.77
C ASN A 627 27.76 -2.85 14.86
N ASN A 628 28.06 -2.85 13.58
CA ASN A 628 27.62 -3.76 12.49
C ASN A 628 26.13 -4.16 12.54
N LYS A 629 25.23 -3.17 12.64
CA LYS A 629 23.79 -3.44 12.55
C LYS A 629 23.34 -3.49 11.09
N SER A 630 22.78 -4.62 10.70
CA SER A 630 22.29 -4.80 9.32
C SER A 630 20.92 -4.15 9.12
N THR A 631 20.65 -3.73 7.88
CA THR A 631 19.34 -3.23 7.45
C THR A 631 18.22 -4.20 7.82
N SER A 632 18.42 -5.50 7.58
CA SER A 632 17.44 -6.55 7.85
C SER A 632 17.13 -6.71 9.34
N GLU A 633 18.12 -6.58 10.23
CA GLU A 633 17.93 -6.65 11.68
C GLU A 633 17.10 -5.48 12.20
N LEU A 634 17.47 -4.24 11.83
CA LEU A 634 16.76 -3.03 12.25
C LEU A 634 15.33 -3.00 11.68
N ARG A 635 15.16 -3.36 10.39
CA ARG A 635 13.84 -3.48 9.75
C ARG A 635 12.96 -4.49 10.50
N LYS A 636 13.47 -5.67 10.81
CA LYS A 636 12.72 -6.69 11.54
C LYS A 636 12.33 -6.22 12.94
N ARG A 637 13.21 -5.53 13.66
CA ARG A 637 12.90 -4.97 14.99
C ARG A 637 11.81 -3.91 14.90
N MET A 638 11.94 -2.93 13.99
CA MET A 638 10.87 -1.94 13.72
C MET A 638 9.53 -2.65 13.45
N GLN A 639 9.53 -3.61 12.54
CA GLN A 639 8.33 -4.35 12.16
C GLN A 639 7.69 -5.09 13.34
N ARG A 640 8.49 -5.68 14.23
CA ARG A 640 7.98 -6.36 15.42
C ARG A 640 7.40 -5.38 16.43
N VAL A 641 8.06 -4.28 16.72
CA VAL A 641 7.54 -3.21 17.59
C VAL A 641 6.18 -2.73 17.06
N MET A 642 6.07 -2.43 15.77
CA MET A 642 4.81 -2.00 15.19
C MET A 642 3.71 -3.07 15.26
N GLN A 643 4.07 -4.34 15.02
CA GLN A 643 3.13 -5.47 15.08
C GLN A 643 2.62 -5.76 16.49
N ASP A 644 3.50 -5.66 17.47
CA ASP A 644 3.21 -6.06 18.85
C ASP A 644 2.56 -4.91 19.65
N ASP A 645 3.06 -3.68 19.49
CA ASP A 645 2.68 -2.54 20.33
C ASP A 645 1.61 -1.62 19.67
N ALA A 646 1.43 -1.66 18.32
CA ALA A 646 0.40 -0.89 17.59
C ALA A 646 -0.55 -1.79 16.78
N ALA A 647 -0.99 -2.91 17.37
CA ALA A 647 -1.87 -3.93 16.79
C ALA A 647 -3.34 -3.49 16.68
N VAL A 648 -4.25 -4.45 16.51
CA VAL A 648 -5.71 -4.24 16.43
C VAL A 648 -6.24 -3.60 17.71
N PHE A 649 -5.82 -4.10 18.87
CA PHE A 649 -6.12 -3.53 20.19
C PHE A 649 -4.87 -2.89 20.80
N ARG A 650 -5.05 -1.76 21.46
CA ARG A 650 -3.98 -0.90 21.99
C ARG A 650 -4.32 -0.45 23.41
N THR A 651 -3.31 -0.26 24.24
CA THR A 651 -3.43 0.34 25.57
C THR A 651 -2.38 1.44 25.74
N GLN A 652 -2.54 2.30 26.74
CA GLN A 652 -1.53 3.32 27.06
C GLN A 652 -0.16 2.70 27.36
N GLU A 653 -0.15 1.57 28.06
CA GLU A 653 1.06 0.86 28.42
C GLU A 653 1.80 0.34 27.17
N THR A 654 1.11 -0.42 26.31
CA THR A 654 1.73 -0.98 25.09
C THR A 654 2.20 0.11 24.13
N LEU A 655 1.43 1.21 23.97
CA LEU A 655 1.81 2.31 23.09
C LEU A 655 2.98 3.13 23.64
N ALA A 656 3.02 3.39 24.95
CA ALA A 656 4.15 4.11 25.57
C ALA A 656 5.45 3.30 25.48
N GLU A 657 5.39 1.97 25.70
CA GLU A 657 6.53 1.09 25.44
C GLU A 657 6.92 1.07 23.96
N GLY A 658 5.93 1.02 23.06
CA GLY A 658 6.11 1.08 21.62
C GLY A 658 6.83 2.36 21.18
N CYS A 659 6.45 3.53 21.70
CA CYS A 659 7.13 4.81 21.46
C CYS A 659 8.62 4.71 21.86
N ALA A 660 8.90 4.25 23.07
CA ALA A 660 10.28 4.12 23.55
C ALA A 660 11.11 3.13 22.70
N LYS A 661 10.50 1.98 22.32
CA LYS A 661 11.15 0.95 21.51
C LYS A 661 11.42 1.43 20.07
N ILE A 662 10.45 2.12 19.43
CA ILE A 662 10.60 2.58 18.04
C ILE A 662 11.62 3.72 17.93
N ASP A 663 11.66 4.66 18.90
CA ASP A 663 12.64 5.72 18.95
C ASP A 663 14.05 5.16 19.24
N GLN A 664 14.15 4.09 20.04
CA GLN A 664 15.42 3.39 20.22
C GLN A 664 15.90 2.73 18.91
N VAL A 665 15.01 2.13 18.12
CA VAL A 665 15.38 1.56 16.80
C VAL A 665 15.80 2.68 15.85
N ALA A 666 15.09 3.82 15.83
CA ALA A 666 15.46 4.98 15.03
C ALA A 666 16.87 5.48 15.37
N LYS A 667 17.19 5.64 16.66
CA LYS A 667 18.53 6.02 17.12
C LYS A 667 19.60 5.00 16.70
N GLU A 668 19.27 3.71 16.71
CA GLU A 668 20.22 2.67 16.32
C GLU A 668 20.48 2.66 14.80
N MET A 669 19.61 3.28 13.98
CA MET A 669 19.87 3.47 12.56
C MET A 669 21.07 4.39 12.28
N GLU A 670 21.49 5.21 13.23
CA GLU A 670 22.77 5.94 13.16
C GLU A 670 23.98 4.98 13.05
N SER A 671 23.81 3.73 13.46
CA SER A 671 24.82 2.66 13.37
C SER A 671 24.55 1.66 12.25
N LEU A 672 23.63 1.98 11.32
CA LEU A 672 23.34 1.12 10.18
C LEU A 672 24.56 1.04 9.26
N HIS A 673 24.90 -0.18 8.86
CA HIS A 673 26.03 -0.43 7.96
C HIS A 673 25.56 -1.04 6.65
N VAL A 674 25.79 -0.33 5.55
CA VAL A 674 25.62 -0.82 4.19
C VAL A 674 26.94 -1.44 3.74
N THR A 675 26.91 -2.68 3.33
CA THR A 675 28.12 -3.45 2.99
C THR A 675 28.64 -3.07 1.60
N ASP A 676 27.75 -3.08 0.62
CA ASP A 676 28.05 -2.70 -0.76
C ASP A 676 28.00 -1.18 -0.93
N LYS A 677 29.11 -0.57 -1.32
CA LYS A 677 29.24 0.89 -1.51
C LYS A 677 28.97 1.32 -2.95
N SER A 678 28.72 0.38 -3.87
CA SER A 678 28.36 0.70 -5.25
C SER A 678 27.02 1.41 -5.34
N LEU A 679 26.68 1.96 -6.52
CA LEU A 679 25.37 2.59 -6.78
C LEU A 679 24.53 1.77 -7.75
N VAL A 680 25.19 0.92 -8.55
CA VAL A 680 24.58 0.16 -9.65
C VAL A 680 23.91 -1.10 -9.10
N TRP A 681 22.59 -1.18 -9.23
CA TRP A 681 21.77 -2.31 -8.77
C TRP A 681 22.03 -2.74 -7.32
N ASN A 682 22.39 -1.78 -6.47
CA ASN A 682 22.73 -2.04 -5.08
C ASN A 682 21.48 -2.20 -4.23
N THR A 683 21.03 -3.44 -4.04
CA THR A 683 19.84 -3.75 -3.22
C THR A 683 20.06 -3.48 -1.74
N ASP A 684 21.28 -3.61 -1.19
CA ASP A 684 21.62 -3.29 0.19
C ASP A 684 21.40 -1.79 0.48
N LEU A 685 21.84 -0.92 -0.43
CA LEU A 685 21.61 0.53 -0.36
C LEU A 685 20.12 0.87 -0.51
N VAL A 686 19.42 0.26 -1.49
CA VAL A 686 17.99 0.51 -1.69
C VAL A 686 17.18 0.11 -0.46
N GLU A 687 17.44 -1.05 0.14
CA GLU A 687 16.76 -1.48 1.36
C GLU A 687 17.08 -0.59 2.58
N ALA A 688 18.29 -0.05 2.66
CA ALA A 688 18.65 0.94 3.67
C ALA A 688 17.88 2.25 3.49
N LEU A 689 17.80 2.77 2.25
CA LEU A 689 16.99 3.95 1.91
C LEU A 689 15.50 3.74 2.22
N GLU A 690 14.96 2.56 1.89
CA GLU A 690 13.58 2.19 2.21
C GLU A 690 13.34 2.12 3.74
N LEU A 691 14.29 1.62 4.52
CA LEU A 691 14.19 1.62 5.98
C LEU A 691 14.21 3.04 6.55
N HIS A 692 15.03 3.92 5.99
CA HIS A 692 15.03 5.35 6.33
C HIS A 692 13.72 6.04 5.97
N ASN A 693 12.97 5.54 4.97
CA ASN A 693 11.65 6.04 4.63
C ASN A 693 10.54 5.43 5.50
N LEU A 694 10.67 4.17 5.92
CA LEU A 694 9.70 3.52 6.81
C LEU A 694 9.71 4.11 8.22
N MET A 695 10.88 4.49 8.73
CA MET A 695 11.05 4.90 10.13
C MET A 695 10.24 6.14 10.53
N PRO A 696 10.22 7.25 9.79
CA PRO A 696 9.37 8.39 10.08
C PRO A 696 7.88 8.01 10.14
N ASN A 697 7.41 7.17 9.19
CA ASN A 697 6.04 6.69 9.17
C ASN A 697 5.71 5.86 10.43
N ALA A 698 6.58 4.92 10.81
CA ALA A 698 6.41 4.08 11.99
C ALA A 698 6.36 4.91 13.29
N ARG A 699 7.29 5.86 13.45
CA ARG A 699 7.37 6.74 14.64
C ARG A 699 6.11 7.61 14.75
N ILE A 700 5.72 8.29 13.69
CA ILE A 700 4.51 9.15 13.71
C ILE A 700 3.26 8.32 13.97
N THR A 701 3.14 7.11 13.39
CA THR A 701 2.04 6.18 13.68
C THR A 701 1.95 5.83 15.16
N MET A 702 3.08 5.48 15.78
CA MET A 702 3.12 5.05 17.18
C MET A 702 2.81 6.20 18.13
N HIS A 703 3.47 7.36 17.94
CA HIS A 703 3.23 8.55 18.77
C HIS A 703 1.84 9.14 18.59
N GLY A 704 1.30 9.15 17.34
CA GLY A 704 -0.09 9.56 17.08
C GLY A 704 -1.10 8.65 17.78
N ALA A 705 -0.85 7.33 17.76
CA ALA A 705 -1.70 6.35 18.44
C ALA A 705 -1.65 6.48 19.98
N GLU A 706 -0.48 6.78 20.55
CA GLU A 706 -0.32 7.02 21.99
C GLU A 706 -1.08 8.27 22.44
N GLN A 707 -1.00 9.35 21.64
CA GLN A 707 -1.63 10.63 21.97
C GLN A 707 -3.15 10.59 21.87
N ARG A 708 -3.74 9.83 20.93
CA ARG A 708 -5.18 9.75 20.73
C ARG A 708 -5.85 8.87 21.78
N LYS A 709 -6.55 9.50 22.74
CA LYS A 709 -7.19 8.83 23.89
C LYS A 709 -8.69 8.64 23.67
N GLU A 710 -9.03 7.92 22.63
CA GLU A 710 -10.38 7.48 22.28
C GLU A 710 -10.31 6.19 21.46
N SER A 711 -11.43 5.53 21.22
CA SER A 711 -11.57 4.48 20.21
C SER A 711 -12.41 4.99 19.04
N ARG A 712 -11.81 5.01 17.83
CA ARG A 712 -12.46 5.44 16.59
C ARG A 712 -11.98 4.57 15.41
N GLY A 713 -12.91 3.98 14.66
CA GLY A 713 -12.58 3.19 13.49
C GLY A 713 -11.56 2.08 13.73
N ALA A 714 -10.42 2.15 13.05
CA ALA A 714 -9.33 1.18 13.19
C ALA A 714 -8.47 1.40 14.45
N HIS A 715 -8.56 2.55 15.11
CA HIS A 715 -7.88 2.84 16.37
C HIS A 715 -8.74 2.37 17.53
N ALA A 716 -8.43 1.20 18.10
CA ALA A 716 -9.18 0.61 19.21
C ALA A 716 -8.34 0.60 20.49
N ARG A 717 -8.72 1.47 21.44
CA ARG A 717 -8.10 1.61 22.77
C ARG A 717 -8.92 0.84 23.80
N GLU A 718 -8.33 -0.19 24.41
CA GLU A 718 -9.04 -0.95 25.47
C GLU A 718 -9.21 -0.12 26.74
N ASP A 719 -8.31 0.81 26.98
CA ASP A 719 -8.32 1.74 28.11
C ASP A 719 -9.15 3.01 27.85
N PHE A 720 -9.47 3.35 26.60
CA PHE A 720 -10.37 4.43 26.18
C PHE A 720 -11.38 3.92 25.13
N PRO A 721 -12.36 3.09 25.54
CA PRO A 721 -13.22 2.36 24.60
C PRO A 721 -14.23 3.22 23.86
N ASP A 722 -14.51 4.42 24.34
CA ASP A 722 -15.52 5.30 23.78
C ASP A 722 -14.94 6.24 22.71
N ARG A 723 -15.78 6.58 21.71
CA ARG A 723 -15.52 7.67 20.76
C ARG A 723 -15.90 9.00 21.40
N LEU A 724 -15.00 9.97 21.34
CA LEU A 724 -15.13 11.27 22.02
C LEU A 724 -15.17 12.42 21.00
N ASP A 725 -16.34 12.67 20.39
CA ASP A 725 -16.50 13.67 19.33
C ASP A 725 -16.15 15.09 19.79
N ASP A 726 -16.50 15.47 21.01
CA ASP A 726 -16.23 16.80 21.56
C ASP A 726 -14.73 17.13 21.67
N THR A 727 -13.88 16.11 21.82
CA THR A 727 -12.44 16.30 22.08
C THR A 727 -11.58 15.87 20.88
N TRP A 728 -11.98 14.78 20.21
CA TRP A 728 -11.13 14.08 19.24
C TRP A 728 -11.66 14.12 17.81
N MET A 729 -12.71 14.92 17.50
CA MET A 729 -13.14 15.16 16.12
C MET A 729 -12.18 16.14 15.44
N LYS A 730 -10.94 15.69 15.26
CA LYS A 730 -9.83 16.43 14.65
C LYS A 730 -8.82 15.48 14.05
N HIS A 731 -8.20 15.90 12.97
CA HIS A 731 -7.07 15.18 12.35
C HIS A 731 -5.82 15.34 13.20
N THR A 732 -5.02 14.28 13.28
CA THR A 732 -3.68 14.31 13.87
C THR A 732 -2.66 14.70 12.80
N LEU A 733 -1.76 15.62 13.10
CA LEU A 733 -0.65 16.02 12.27
C LEU A 733 0.67 15.65 12.95
N GLY A 734 1.45 14.76 12.35
CA GLY A 734 2.76 14.36 12.86
C GLY A 734 3.90 15.01 12.07
N TYR A 735 4.89 15.52 12.78
CA TYR A 735 6.11 16.10 12.23
C TYR A 735 7.33 15.38 12.79
N ILE A 736 8.40 15.32 12.01
CA ILE A 736 9.75 15.01 12.52
C ILE A 736 10.47 16.34 12.66
N GLU A 737 10.84 16.70 13.89
CA GLU A 737 11.54 17.96 14.18
C GLU A 737 13.01 17.84 13.77
N GLU A 738 13.47 18.74 12.90
CA GLU A 738 14.86 18.73 12.38
C GLU A 738 15.90 18.95 13.48
N LYS A 739 15.52 19.65 14.55
CA LYS A 739 16.44 20.06 15.63
C LYS A 739 16.97 18.89 16.47
N ASP A 740 16.11 17.93 16.79
CA ASP A 740 16.40 16.86 17.75
C ASP A 740 15.83 15.50 17.31
N ASP A 741 15.36 15.40 16.07
CA ASP A 741 14.75 14.22 15.50
C ASP A 741 13.55 13.68 16.33
N SER A 742 12.87 14.53 17.11
CA SER A 742 11.70 14.15 17.87
C SER A 742 10.43 14.14 17.03
N VAL A 743 9.42 13.38 17.47
CA VAL A 743 8.08 13.43 16.88
C VAL A 743 7.25 14.49 17.58
N LYS A 744 6.76 15.48 16.82
CA LYS A 744 5.78 16.45 17.29
C LYS A 744 4.40 16.11 16.76
N ILE A 745 3.39 16.13 17.61
CA ILE A 745 1.99 15.96 17.25
C ILE A 745 1.27 17.31 17.34
N ASP A 746 0.49 17.62 16.31
CA ASP A 746 -0.37 18.78 16.20
C ASP A 746 -1.74 18.36 15.62
N TYR A 747 -2.68 19.27 15.42
CA TYR A 747 -4.04 18.93 14.99
C TYR A 747 -4.60 19.95 13.99
N ARG A 748 -5.48 19.48 13.09
CA ARG A 748 -6.33 20.33 12.25
C ARG A 748 -7.81 19.90 12.37
N PRO A 749 -8.77 20.83 12.15
CA PRO A 749 -10.19 20.50 12.21
C PRO A 749 -10.62 19.57 11.08
N VAL A 750 -11.63 18.73 11.32
CA VAL A 750 -12.33 17.96 10.28
C VAL A 750 -13.33 18.86 9.56
N HIS A 751 -13.48 18.71 8.24
CA HIS A 751 -14.47 19.46 7.46
C HIS A 751 -15.86 18.85 7.60
N HIS A 752 -16.68 19.44 8.46
CA HIS A 752 -18.09 19.12 8.64
C HIS A 752 -18.99 20.00 7.75
N TYR A 753 -18.59 20.15 6.48
CA TYR A 753 -19.34 20.86 5.46
C TYR A 753 -19.23 20.12 4.10
N THR A 754 -20.17 20.41 3.22
CA THR A 754 -20.26 19.83 1.88
C THR A 754 -19.88 20.87 0.82
N LEU A 755 -19.52 20.43 -0.39
CA LEU A 755 -19.14 21.31 -1.50
C LEU A 755 -20.31 22.20 -1.97
N ASP A 756 -21.51 21.63 -1.94
CA ASP A 756 -22.73 22.27 -2.41
C ASP A 756 -23.98 21.63 -1.78
N LYS A 757 -25.15 22.10 -2.15
CA LYS A 757 -26.44 21.65 -1.61
C LYS A 757 -26.97 20.35 -2.20
N GLU A 758 -26.22 19.66 -3.07
CA GLU A 758 -26.62 18.36 -3.59
C GLU A 758 -26.56 17.25 -2.53
N MET A 759 -25.78 17.47 -1.46
CA MET A 759 -25.67 16.59 -0.31
C MET A 759 -25.74 17.40 0.98
N ASP A 760 -26.60 16.98 1.90
CA ASP A 760 -26.62 17.52 3.25
C ASP A 760 -25.47 16.99 4.09
N VAL A 761 -25.01 17.78 5.06
CA VAL A 761 -24.03 17.33 6.06
C VAL A 761 -24.60 16.16 6.86
N ILE A 762 -23.81 15.10 6.97
CA ILE A 762 -24.17 13.90 7.73
C ILE A 762 -23.65 14.06 9.16
N PRO A 763 -24.57 14.32 10.15
CA PRO A 763 -24.15 14.58 11.51
C PRO A 763 -23.58 13.32 12.19
N PRO A 764 -22.64 13.46 13.14
CA PRO A 764 -22.12 12.34 13.90
C PRO A 764 -23.21 11.55 14.61
N MET A 765 -23.16 10.22 14.49
CA MET A 765 -24.07 9.31 15.17
C MET A 765 -23.34 8.04 15.60
N LYS A 766 -23.97 7.25 16.48
CA LYS A 766 -23.40 5.96 16.89
C LYS A 766 -23.37 4.99 15.71
N ARG A 767 -22.20 4.41 15.43
CA ARG A 767 -22.06 3.35 14.43
C ARG A 767 -22.76 2.07 14.89
N VAL A 768 -23.65 1.54 14.05
CA VAL A 768 -24.33 0.25 14.25
C VAL A 768 -24.24 -0.57 12.98
N TYR A 769 -23.89 -1.87 13.11
CA TYR A 769 -23.74 -2.83 12.01
C TYR A 769 -24.56 -4.09 12.28
#